data_a2a477a1bb46a9dc57f62d7a1c08ad6a
#
_entry.id   a2a477a1bb46a9dc57f62d7a1c08ad6a
#
_cell.length_a   1.000
_cell.length_b   1.000
_cell.length_c   1.000
_cell.angle_alpha   90.00
_cell.angle_beta   90.00
_cell.angle_gamma   90.00
#
_symmetry.space_group_name_H-M   'P 1'
#
loop_
_entity.id
_entity.type
_entity.pdbx_description
1 polymer ?
#
loop_
_entity_poly.entity_id
_entity_poly.type
_entity_poly.pdbx_seq_one_letter_code
_entity_poly.pdbx_strand_id
1 'polypeptide(L)'
;MKNTTKILLTACLFPLLSCNEQPSISENGVKKVAAGVWKLSSGTPEKLNLLSELSISPKFDVINAMGEVKLPISLSDITVKQVDGKTYIRFPLEKEEKIFGLGLNFKTVEQRGRIMRLHVDHYGGKDDGRTHAPVPFFVSSRGYGALINSARYIDVWSGTSVRQDSKNPPVVRDRNTDKAWEAQPYSDNLEFLVPAEGVEIILFAGDNMLDVVRRFNLYNGGGVLPPKWGLGFWHRVPTLYSDKEVMAEVAEFQKRDFPLSVIGLEPGWMSRAYPCTFEWDSSRFPQPKEFVSKLDSMNIKTNVWMNAYVSPDGELYSKIQPYTGTHTVWCGTVPDYSMKEAQNILLKHFKKHQVDVGVSGYKMDENDGFDSWLWPDVAEFPSGNSAEQMRQIYGSLMQNLTTNMYRAENKRTYGLVRSGNAGTSSFPYVLYNDYYDHRDFITALINSSFIGVLWTPEVRASKTSEEWLRRMQTVCFSPIAMLNAWADGTKPWSFSDVEKQVNEVAKLRVQLIPYLYTAFADYAFYGIPPMRAMNLEKGYFAADEILKGKLDGTDNPYEMAVRREVKDQFMVGESLLVAPFFAGDKERKVVLPQGKWYDFYTGELVGESEVITVKSTLDKIPVYVKDGGIIPLWPSDAKVDGKQYPLEIRHYGSKPSTYELYDDDGETYDYEKGEYVRIALEVDVNTAGEKKGKVIIPEGKKSWSYCDYSFKFMTK
;
A
#
# COMPACT_ATOMS: atom_id res chain seq x y z
N MET A 1 -84.72 26.87 24.86
CA MET A 1 -83.52 27.25 25.57
C MET A 1 -82.34 26.59 24.83
N LYS A 2 -81.64 27.38 24.05
CA LYS A 2 -80.46 26.91 23.24
C LYS A 2 -79.19 27.29 23.97
N ASN A 3 -78.38 26.34 24.38
CA ASN A 3 -77.04 26.54 24.91
C ASN A 3 -76.04 26.42 23.77
N THR A 4 -75.39 27.48 23.45
CA THR A 4 -74.32 27.57 22.48
C THR A 4 -72.96 27.48 23.21
N THR A 5 -72.27 26.36 23.07
CA THR A 5 -70.91 26.17 23.63
C THR A 5 -69.88 26.78 22.63
N LYS A 6 -69.18 27.79 23.05
CA LYS A 6 -68.03 28.37 22.31
C LYS A 6 -66.81 27.51 22.59
N ILE A 7 -66.25 26.91 21.54
CA ILE A 7 -64.91 26.26 21.57
C ILE A 7 -63.86 27.36 21.32
N LEU A 8 -63.03 27.63 22.33
CA LEU A 8 -61.82 28.45 22.19
C LEU A 8 -60.73 27.59 21.56
N LEU A 9 -60.35 27.89 20.34
CA LEU A 9 -59.10 27.37 19.76
C LEU A 9 -57.92 28.22 20.30
N THR A 10 -57.13 27.58 21.20
CA THR A 10 -55.82 28.14 21.62
C THR A 10 -54.78 27.73 20.60
N ALA A 11 -54.36 28.65 19.76
CA ALA A 11 -53.23 28.44 18.86
C ALA A 11 -51.94 28.46 19.69
N CYS A 12 -51.33 27.27 19.91
CA CYS A 12 -49.96 27.19 20.41
C CYS A 12 -48.99 27.61 19.28
N LEU A 13 -48.49 28.82 19.34
CA LEU A 13 -47.30 29.25 18.59
C LEU A 13 -46.08 28.52 19.23
N PHE A 14 -45.61 27.50 18.58
CA PHE A 14 -44.24 27.02 18.83
C PHE A 14 -43.27 28.03 18.23
N PRO A 15 -42.31 28.54 18.99
CA PRO A 15 -41.24 29.31 18.40
C PRO A 15 -40.38 28.36 17.55
N LEU A 16 -40.32 28.61 16.26
CA LEU A 16 -39.30 28.05 15.40
C LEU A 16 -37.93 28.56 15.89
N LEU A 17 -37.31 27.84 16.78
CA LEU A 17 -35.88 28.01 17.08
C LEU A 17 -35.10 27.61 15.83
N SER A 18 -34.84 28.59 15.00
CA SER A 18 -33.83 28.52 13.96
C SER A 18 -32.47 28.44 14.65
N CYS A 19 -32.04 27.23 14.97
CA CYS A 19 -30.65 26.96 15.28
C CYS A 19 -29.86 26.92 13.98
N ASN A 20 -29.57 28.10 13.44
CA ASN A 20 -28.57 28.34 12.41
C ASN A 20 -27.31 28.90 13.08
N GLU A 21 -26.62 28.12 13.89
CA GLU A 21 -25.21 28.28 14.12
C GLU A 21 -24.54 26.98 13.65
N GLN A 22 -24.01 26.99 12.44
CA GLN A 22 -23.01 26.01 12.03
C GLN A 22 -21.78 26.28 12.92
N PRO A 23 -21.36 25.33 13.76
CA PRO A 23 -20.09 25.44 14.45
C PRO A 23 -18.99 25.35 13.39
N SER A 24 -18.58 26.48 12.86
CA SER A 24 -17.40 26.63 12.05
C SER A 24 -16.18 26.41 12.97
N ILE A 25 -15.14 25.78 12.44
CA ILE A 25 -13.85 25.65 13.13
C ILE A 25 -13.38 27.09 13.45
N SER A 26 -13.20 27.41 14.73
CA SER A 26 -12.53 28.65 15.08
C SER A 26 -11.07 28.56 14.64
N GLU A 27 -10.53 29.59 14.00
CA GLU A 27 -9.10 29.65 13.61
C GLU A 27 -8.14 29.33 14.77
N ASN A 28 -8.57 29.56 16.02
CA ASN A 28 -7.84 29.26 17.24
C ASN A 28 -7.66 27.74 17.50
N GLY A 29 -8.38 26.84 16.83
CA GLY A 29 -8.25 25.38 16.94
C GLY A 29 -7.35 24.73 15.88
N VAL A 30 -6.81 25.52 14.94
CA VAL A 30 -5.96 25.01 13.84
C VAL A 30 -4.52 25.44 14.06
N LYS A 31 -3.61 24.45 14.11
CA LYS A 31 -2.18 24.67 14.22
C LYS A 31 -1.48 24.26 12.93
N LYS A 32 -0.77 25.18 12.28
CA LYS A 32 0.16 24.85 11.21
C LYS A 32 1.37 24.12 11.82
N VAL A 33 1.70 22.93 11.31
CA VAL A 33 2.79 22.09 11.82
C VAL A 33 3.98 21.98 10.86
N ALA A 34 3.73 22.16 9.56
CA ALA A 34 4.76 22.23 8.52
C ALA A 34 4.20 22.93 7.27
N ALA A 35 5.03 23.13 6.25
CA ALA A 35 4.62 23.67 4.96
C ALA A 35 3.52 22.81 4.32
N GLY A 36 2.33 23.39 4.10
CA GLY A 36 1.19 22.66 3.55
C GLY A 36 0.60 21.59 4.48
N VAL A 37 0.88 21.65 5.81
CA VAL A 37 0.34 20.69 6.79
C VAL A 37 -0.21 21.41 8.01
N TRP A 38 -1.46 21.12 8.35
CA TRP A 38 -2.15 21.68 9.53
C TRP A 38 -2.75 20.57 10.38
N LYS A 39 -2.78 20.82 11.67
CA LYS A 39 -3.40 19.95 12.67
C LYS A 39 -4.59 20.67 13.28
N LEU A 40 -5.71 20.01 13.32
CA LEU A 40 -6.96 20.44 13.91
C LEU A 40 -7.36 19.46 15.00
N SER A 41 -7.72 19.93 16.17
CA SER A 41 -8.31 19.13 17.24
C SER A 41 -9.70 19.66 17.58
N SER A 42 -10.67 18.77 17.70
CA SER A 42 -12.04 19.10 18.09
C SER A 42 -12.51 18.15 19.19
N GLY A 43 -13.25 18.66 20.17
CA GLY A 43 -13.68 17.91 21.34
C GLY A 43 -12.49 17.42 22.19
N THR A 44 -12.62 16.23 22.73
CA THR A 44 -11.56 15.56 23.51
C THR A 44 -11.07 14.34 22.73
N PRO A 45 -10.01 14.46 21.88
CA PRO A 45 -9.46 13.33 21.16
C PRO A 45 -9.00 12.22 22.10
N GLU A 46 -9.23 10.98 21.72
CA GLU A 46 -8.79 9.83 22.49
C GLU A 46 -7.26 9.72 22.51
N LYS A 47 -6.72 9.23 23.64
CA LYS A 47 -5.27 9.05 23.82
C LYS A 47 -4.71 8.04 22.82
N LEU A 48 -5.40 6.91 22.65
CA LEU A 48 -5.07 5.91 21.65
C LEU A 48 -5.67 6.30 20.30
N ASN A 49 -4.82 6.56 19.33
CA ASN A 49 -5.18 6.84 17.95
C ASN A 49 -4.26 6.05 17.01
N LEU A 50 -4.37 6.25 15.70
CA LEU A 50 -3.62 5.47 14.71
C LEU A 50 -2.09 5.65 14.79
N LEU A 51 -1.61 6.77 15.31
CA LEU A 51 -0.20 7.13 15.29
C LEU A 51 0.47 7.09 16.68
N SER A 52 -0.32 7.10 17.76
CA SER A 52 0.18 7.36 19.14
C SER A 52 1.16 6.31 19.69
N GLU A 53 1.03 5.05 19.26
CA GLU A 53 1.83 3.92 19.76
C GLU A 53 2.93 3.47 18.77
N LEU A 54 3.12 4.22 17.69
CA LEU A 54 4.07 3.86 16.64
C LEU A 54 5.38 4.65 16.79
N SER A 55 6.51 3.98 16.57
CA SER A 55 7.84 4.59 16.56
C SER A 55 8.11 5.28 15.23
N ILE A 56 7.31 6.30 14.91
CA ILE A 56 7.44 7.10 13.69
C ILE A 56 7.88 8.52 14.01
N SER A 57 8.64 9.14 13.09
CA SER A 57 9.10 10.53 13.20
C SER A 57 8.78 11.27 11.92
N PRO A 58 7.86 12.25 11.95
CA PRO A 58 7.56 13.08 10.77
C PRO A 58 8.81 13.76 10.22
N LYS A 59 9.00 13.75 8.91
CA LYS A 59 10.14 14.35 8.20
C LYS A 59 9.84 15.82 7.87
N PHE A 60 9.68 16.65 8.90
CA PHE A 60 9.29 18.05 8.74
C PHE A 60 10.24 18.88 7.88
N ASP A 61 11.54 18.63 7.94
CA ASP A 61 12.53 19.34 7.12
C ASP A 61 12.28 19.11 5.63
N VAL A 62 12.00 17.85 5.25
CA VAL A 62 11.68 17.50 3.85
C VAL A 62 10.33 18.08 3.44
N ILE A 63 9.32 18.03 4.31
CA ILE A 63 8.01 18.64 4.06
C ILE A 63 8.16 20.17 3.85
N ASN A 64 8.94 20.84 4.70
CA ASN A 64 9.19 22.27 4.58
C ASN A 64 9.96 22.63 3.30
N ALA A 65 10.90 21.78 2.88
CA ALA A 65 11.62 21.94 1.62
C ALA A 65 10.73 21.80 0.37
N MET A 66 9.55 21.16 0.48
CA MET A 66 8.55 21.14 -0.61
C MET A 66 7.90 22.50 -0.87
N GLY A 67 8.09 23.47 0.03
CA GLY A 67 7.54 24.83 -0.09
C GLY A 67 6.11 24.96 0.44
N GLU A 68 5.72 26.23 0.58
CA GLU A 68 4.40 26.62 1.08
C GLU A 68 3.33 26.46 0.01
N VAL A 69 2.21 25.87 0.39
CA VAL A 69 1.01 25.72 -0.44
C VAL A 69 -0.21 26.16 0.34
N LYS A 70 -1.13 26.83 -0.30
CA LYS A 70 -2.42 27.22 0.30
C LYS A 70 -3.39 26.04 0.24
N LEU A 71 -4.15 25.87 1.32
CA LEU A 71 -5.27 24.93 1.31
C LEU A 71 -6.33 25.43 0.30
N PRO A 72 -6.76 24.59 -0.68
CA PRO A 72 -7.71 25.05 -1.72
C PRO A 72 -9.17 25.12 -1.24
N ILE A 73 -9.42 24.83 0.03
CA ILE A 73 -10.72 24.99 0.71
C ILE A 73 -10.57 25.94 1.89
N SER A 74 -11.62 26.65 2.25
CA SER A 74 -11.62 27.46 3.47
C SER A 74 -11.81 26.55 4.69
N LEU A 75 -11.04 26.82 5.75
CA LEU A 75 -11.22 26.12 7.03
C LEU A 75 -12.62 26.33 7.61
N SER A 76 -13.23 27.50 7.36
CA SER A 76 -14.60 27.80 7.77
C SER A 76 -15.67 26.95 7.06
N ASP A 77 -15.34 26.36 5.91
CA ASP A 77 -16.26 25.50 5.16
C ASP A 77 -16.24 24.04 5.67
N ILE A 78 -15.23 23.67 6.44
CA ILE A 78 -15.16 22.36 7.09
C ILE A 78 -16.02 22.41 8.35
N THR A 79 -17.02 21.53 8.44
CA THR A 79 -17.86 21.41 9.62
C THR A 79 -17.32 20.32 10.53
N VAL A 80 -17.12 20.63 11.82
CA VAL A 80 -16.87 19.61 12.86
C VAL A 80 -17.79 19.90 14.03
N LYS A 81 -18.60 18.93 14.43
CA LYS A 81 -19.55 19.08 15.55
C LYS A 81 -19.78 17.76 16.27
N GLN A 82 -20.21 17.85 17.52
CA GLN A 82 -20.66 16.71 18.30
C GLN A 82 -22.13 16.35 17.96
N VAL A 83 -22.39 15.06 17.77
CA VAL A 83 -23.74 14.51 17.53
C VAL A 83 -23.87 13.22 18.30
N ASP A 84 -24.71 13.19 19.33
CA ASP A 84 -25.00 11.98 20.13
C ASP A 84 -23.73 11.25 20.65
N GLY A 85 -22.79 12.02 21.23
CA GLY A 85 -21.52 11.50 21.76
C GLY A 85 -20.50 11.08 20.69
N LYS A 86 -20.76 11.40 19.42
CA LYS A 86 -19.86 11.12 18.27
C LYS A 86 -19.43 12.42 17.63
N THR A 87 -18.30 12.41 16.95
CA THR A 87 -17.79 13.55 16.18
C THR A 87 -18.18 13.40 14.71
N TYR A 88 -19.02 14.32 14.23
CA TYR A 88 -19.36 14.48 12.82
C TYR A 88 -18.42 15.47 12.15
N ILE A 89 -17.90 15.11 10.96
CA ILE A 89 -16.99 15.93 10.15
C ILE A 89 -17.54 15.99 8.73
N ARG A 90 -17.51 17.20 8.12
CA ARG A 90 -17.95 17.39 6.73
C ARG A 90 -16.96 18.27 5.99
N PHE A 91 -16.53 17.79 4.82
CA PHE A 91 -15.80 18.57 3.81
C PHE A 91 -16.73 18.88 2.63
N PRO A 92 -16.82 20.13 2.17
CA PRO A 92 -17.56 20.45 0.96
C PRO A 92 -16.80 19.95 -0.27
N LEU A 93 -17.51 19.45 -1.28
CA LEU A 93 -16.97 19.01 -2.55
C LEU A 93 -17.46 19.89 -3.69
N GLU A 94 -16.59 20.17 -4.65
CA GLU A 94 -17.00 20.77 -5.91
C GLU A 94 -17.66 19.72 -6.83
N LYS A 95 -18.38 20.21 -7.86
CA LYS A 95 -19.19 19.34 -8.74
C LYS A 95 -18.40 18.20 -9.36
N GLU A 96 -17.21 18.49 -9.92
CA GLU A 96 -16.35 17.53 -10.63
C GLU A 96 -15.17 17.04 -9.77
N GLU A 97 -15.18 17.31 -8.48
CA GLU A 97 -14.14 16.91 -7.57
C GLU A 97 -14.15 15.39 -7.37
N LYS A 98 -12.97 14.78 -7.51
CA LYS A 98 -12.75 13.34 -7.31
C LYS A 98 -12.08 13.09 -5.98
N ILE A 99 -12.44 11.98 -5.33
CA ILE A 99 -11.91 11.54 -4.04
C ILE A 99 -11.22 10.18 -4.20
N PHE A 100 -10.00 10.07 -3.69
CA PHE A 100 -9.19 8.86 -3.70
C PHE A 100 -8.75 8.50 -2.28
N GLY A 101 -8.29 7.25 -2.06
CA GLY A 101 -7.88 6.77 -0.74
C GLY A 101 -9.03 6.09 0.00
N LEU A 102 -9.27 6.44 1.28
CA LEU A 102 -10.29 5.83 2.15
C LEU A 102 -10.12 4.30 2.23
N GLY A 103 -8.89 3.86 2.52
CA GLY A 103 -8.53 2.46 2.69
C GLY A 103 -8.05 1.77 1.41
N LEU A 104 -7.61 0.51 1.58
CA LEU A 104 -7.17 -0.35 0.49
C LEU A 104 -8.39 -0.98 -0.19
N ASN A 105 -8.75 -0.45 -1.36
CA ASN A 105 -9.89 -0.85 -2.16
C ASN A 105 -9.45 -1.69 -3.37
N PHE A 106 -10.29 -2.64 -3.82
CA PHE A 106 -9.93 -3.63 -4.83
C PHE A 106 -10.77 -3.52 -6.12
N LYS A 107 -11.90 -2.83 -6.07
CA LYS A 107 -12.83 -2.72 -7.21
C LYS A 107 -12.79 -1.36 -7.89
N THR A 108 -12.55 -0.30 -7.12
CA THR A 108 -12.58 1.09 -7.59
C THR A 108 -11.36 1.87 -7.14
N VAL A 109 -10.94 2.85 -7.92
CA VAL A 109 -9.86 3.79 -7.59
C VAL A 109 -10.44 5.12 -7.08
N GLU A 110 -11.44 5.68 -7.77
CA GLU A 110 -12.19 6.85 -7.31
C GLU A 110 -13.26 6.43 -6.28
N GLN A 111 -13.24 7.06 -5.11
CA GLN A 111 -14.10 6.70 -3.99
C GLN A 111 -15.33 7.60 -3.84
N ARG A 112 -15.53 8.62 -4.68
CA ARG A 112 -16.76 9.42 -4.65
C ARG A 112 -17.96 8.58 -5.08
N GLY A 113 -19.08 8.70 -4.37
CA GLY A 113 -20.25 7.89 -4.58
C GLY A 113 -20.28 6.62 -3.70
N ARG A 114 -19.44 6.53 -2.65
CA ARG A 114 -19.34 5.33 -1.79
C ARG A 114 -19.84 5.61 -0.37
N ILE A 115 -20.38 4.57 0.24
CA ILE A 115 -20.68 4.51 1.69
C ILE A 115 -19.80 3.41 2.25
N MET A 116 -19.00 3.74 3.27
CA MET A 116 -18.03 2.82 3.84
C MET A 116 -18.08 2.85 5.36
N ARG A 117 -17.75 1.74 5.99
CA ARG A 117 -17.36 1.68 7.39
C ARG A 117 -15.90 1.24 7.47
N LEU A 118 -14.99 2.17 7.72
CA LEU A 118 -13.56 1.91 7.74
C LEU A 118 -13.20 1.03 8.96
N HIS A 119 -12.86 -0.22 8.67
CA HIS A 119 -12.71 -1.26 9.65
C HIS A 119 -11.67 -2.28 9.19
N VAL A 120 -10.65 -2.57 10.03
CA VAL A 120 -9.71 -3.66 9.76
C VAL A 120 -10.45 -4.98 9.76
N ASP A 121 -10.47 -5.63 8.59
CA ASP A 121 -11.08 -6.93 8.39
C ASP A 121 -10.45 -7.61 7.18
N HIS A 122 -10.66 -8.91 7.04
CA HIS A 122 -10.32 -9.62 5.82
C HIS A 122 -11.22 -9.15 4.69
N TYR A 123 -10.61 -8.72 3.58
CA TYR A 123 -11.38 -8.23 2.44
C TYR A 123 -12.30 -9.31 1.85
N GLY A 124 -13.60 -9.07 1.92
CA GLY A 124 -14.64 -10.03 1.50
C GLY A 124 -15.14 -9.86 0.06
N GLY A 125 -14.42 -9.14 -0.81
CA GLY A 125 -14.81 -8.91 -2.21
C GLY A 125 -15.68 -7.68 -2.46
N LYS A 126 -15.83 -6.78 -1.46
CA LYS A 126 -16.60 -5.54 -1.54
C LYS A 126 -15.78 -4.36 -1.04
N ASP A 127 -15.85 -3.23 -1.72
CA ASP A 127 -15.25 -1.97 -1.27
C ASP A 127 -16.25 -1.23 -0.36
N ASP A 128 -16.51 -1.77 0.83
CA ASP A 128 -17.44 -1.23 1.83
C ASP A 128 -16.72 -0.67 3.08
N GLY A 129 -15.39 -0.56 3.02
CA GLY A 129 -14.55 -0.07 4.11
C GLY A 129 -13.96 -1.19 4.98
N ARG A 130 -14.43 -2.44 4.85
CA ARG A 130 -13.89 -3.62 5.52
C ARG A 130 -12.73 -4.16 4.69
N THR A 131 -11.51 -3.89 5.15
CA THR A 131 -10.32 -4.18 4.38
C THR A 131 -9.09 -4.32 5.28
N HIS A 132 -8.00 -4.85 4.71
CA HIS A 132 -6.70 -5.03 5.38
C HIS A 132 -6.07 -3.72 5.90
N ALA A 133 -6.35 -2.60 5.23
CA ALA A 133 -5.83 -1.29 5.62
C ALA A 133 -6.91 -0.21 5.41
N PRO A 134 -7.83 -0.04 6.36
CA PRO A 134 -8.90 0.96 6.28
C PRO A 134 -8.39 2.36 6.67
N VAL A 135 -7.31 2.81 6.06
CA VAL A 135 -6.66 4.09 6.35
C VAL A 135 -7.67 5.23 6.15
N PRO A 136 -8.05 5.99 7.18
CA PRO A 136 -9.03 7.07 7.09
C PRO A 136 -8.38 8.35 6.56
N PHE A 137 -7.68 8.23 5.44
CA PHE A 137 -7.05 9.31 4.70
C PHE A 137 -7.66 9.38 3.30
N PHE A 138 -8.03 10.57 2.88
CA PHE A 138 -8.43 10.82 1.52
C PHE A 138 -7.55 11.88 0.86
N VAL A 139 -7.50 11.82 -0.47
CA VAL A 139 -6.90 12.84 -1.31
C VAL A 139 -7.92 13.31 -2.34
N SER A 140 -8.05 14.64 -2.47
CA SER A 140 -8.93 15.29 -3.47
C SER A 140 -8.15 15.68 -4.71
N SER A 141 -8.81 15.57 -5.88
CA SER A 141 -8.29 16.07 -7.16
C SER A 141 -7.98 17.57 -7.16
N ARG A 142 -8.42 18.31 -6.15
CA ARG A 142 -8.12 19.74 -5.94
C ARG A 142 -6.79 20.00 -5.25
N GLY A 143 -6.01 18.97 -4.91
CA GLY A 143 -4.69 19.13 -4.26
C GLY A 143 -4.78 19.36 -2.74
N TYR A 144 -5.72 18.70 -2.07
CA TYR A 144 -5.75 18.61 -0.62
C TYR A 144 -6.18 17.21 -0.16
N GLY A 145 -5.96 16.93 1.11
CA GLY A 145 -6.41 15.70 1.75
C GLY A 145 -6.46 15.83 3.26
N ALA A 146 -7.05 14.84 3.92
CA ALA A 146 -7.12 14.81 5.38
C ALA A 146 -6.99 13.38 5.92
N LEU A 147 -6.23 13.24 7.01
CA LEU A 147 -6.23 12.06 7.86
C LEU A 147 -7.14 12.31 9.06
N ILE A 148 -8.12 11.45 9.26
CA ILE A 148 -8.96 11.41 10.47
C ILE A 148 -8.27 10.48 11.47
N ASN A 149 -7.47 11.05 12.39
CA ASN A 149 -6.59 10.29 13.27
C ASN A 149 -7.35 9.71 14.47
N SER A 150 -8.11 8.64 14.23
CA SER A 150 -8.87 7.90 15.23
C SER A 150 -8.76 6.40 14.98
N ALA A 151 -8.53 5.62 16.04
CA ALA A 151 -8.52 4.15 16.00
C ALA A 151 -9.91 3.55 16.18
N ARG A 152 -10.97 4.28 15.84
CA ARG A 152 -12.36 3.81 15.85
C ARG A 152 -12.81 3.36 14.46
N TYR A 153 -13.92 2.61 14.40
CA TYR A 153 -14.59 2.33 13.13
C TYR A 153 -15.31 3.59 12.65
N ILE A 154 -14.88 4.12 11.51
CA ILE A 154 -15.35 5.40 10.99
C ILE A 154 -16.35 5.15 9.88
N ASP A 155 -17.58 5.66 10.02
CA ASP A 155 -18.53 5.67 8.93
C ASP A 155 -18.27 6.85 7.99
N VAL A 156 -18.30 6.59 6.67
CA VAL A 156 -17.98 7.57 5.62
C VAL A 156 -19.07 7.58 4.56
N TRP A 157 -19.53 8.79 4.21
CA TRP A 157 -20.40 9.07 3.05
C TRP A 157 -19.61 9.94 2.08
N SER A 158 -18.96 9.30 1.11
CA SER A 158 -18.10 9.97 0.16
C SER A 158 -18.88 10.48 -1.04
N GLY A 159 -19.37 11.72 -0.98
CA GLY A 159 -20.16 12.32 -2.07
C GLY A 159 -21.50 11.62 -2.31
N THR A 160 -22.11 11.12 -1.26
CA THR A 160 -23.46 10.53 -1.25
C THR A 160 -24.32 11.27 -0.22
N SER A 161 -25.54 10.78 0.07
CA SER A 161 -26.40 11.32 1.13
C SER A 161 -26.66 12.82 0.94
N VAL A 162 -27.40 13.16 -0.11
CA VAL A 162 -27.71 14.55 -0.49
C VAL A 162 -28.37 15.30 0.64
N ARG A 163 -27.77 16.40 1.05
CA ARG A 163 -28.29 17.28 2.10
C ARG A 163 -29.28 18.31 1.54
N GLN A 164 -30.22 18.74 2.37
CA GLN A 164 -31.15 19.82 2.01
C GLN A 164 -30.46 21.18 1.81
N ASP A 165 -29.33 21.40 2.50
CA ASP A 165 -28.52 22.61 2.40
C ASP A 165 -27.41 22.52 1.34
N SER A 166 -27.48 21.52 0.44
CA SER A 166 -26.53 21.36 -0.67
C SER A 166 -26.49 22.61 -1.56
N LYS A 167 -25.28 23.11 -1.86
CA LYS A 167 -25.07 24.21 -2.79
C LYS A 167 -25.26 23.80 -4.26
N ASN A 168 -24.99 22.52 -4.56
CA ASN A 168 -25.10 21.91 -5.88
C ASN A 168 -25.93 20.64 -5.81
N PRO A 169 -27.25 20.73 -5.54
CA PRO A 169 -28.10 19.55 -5.43
C PRO A 169 -28.13 18.81 -6.77
N PRO A 170 -28.19 17.48 -6.76
CA PRO A 170 -28.36 16.70 -7.97
C PRO A 170 -29.70 17.02 -8.64
N VAL A 171 -29.75 16.77 -9.96
CA VAL A 171 -30.98 16.97 -10.73
C VAL A 171 -32.07 16.01 -10.23
N VAL A 172 -33.24 16.56 -9.90
CA VAL A 172 -34.41 15.75 -9.51
C VAL A 172 -34.91 15.00 -10.73
N ARG A 173 -35.02 13.68 -10.62
CA ARG A 173 -35.46 12.79 -11.69
C ARG A 173 -36.62 11.93 -11.17
N ASP A 174 -37.54 11.60 -12.07
CA ASP A 174 -38.64 10.68 -11.77
C ASP A 174 -38.25 9.27 -12.18
N ARG A 175 -38.26 8.34 -11.23
CA ARG A 175 -37.92 6.94 -11.45
C ARG A 175 -38.74 6.25 -12.55
N ASN A 176 -39.99 6.64 -12.71
CA ASN A 176 -40.91 5.99 -13.65
C ASN A 176 -40.70 6.44 -15.10
N THR A 177 -40.11 7.63 -15.31
CA THR A 177 -40.01 8.26 -16.62
C THR A 177 -38.58 8.54 -17.06
N ASP A 178 -37.64 8.65 -16.13
CA ASP A 178 -36.22 8.97 -16.42
C ASP A 178 -35.32 7.76 -16.15
N LYS A 179 -34.72 7.21 -17.21
CA LYS A 179 -33.78 6.07 -17.14
C LYS A 179 -32.48 6.39 -16.41
N ALA A 180 -32.17 7.68 -16.25
CA ALA A 180 -30.97 8.13 -15.51
C ALA A 180 -31.27 8.40 -14.03
N TRP A 181 -32.40 7.92 -13.51
CA TRP A 181 -32.69 7.97 -12.08
C TRP A 181 -31.77 7.00 -11.32
N GLU A 182 -31.25 7.49 -10.20
CA GLU A 182 -30.40 6.73 -9.28
C GLU A 182 -30.90 6.93 -7.85
N ALA A 183 -30.92 5.87 -7.03
CA ALA A 183 -31.33 5.96 -5.63
C ALA A 183 -30.36 6.78 -4.78
N GLN A 184 -29.09 6.80 -5.16
CA GLN A 184 -28.01 7.52 -4.48
C GLN A 184 -27.24 8.40 -5.47
N PRO A 185 -27.77 9.57 -5.84
CA PRO A 185 -27.07 10.49 -6.72
C PRO A 185 -25.87 11.11 -5.99
N TYR A 186 -24.87 11.55 -6.75
CA TYR A 186 -23.70 12.25 -6.20
C TYR A 186 -24.08 13.52 -5.46
N SER A 187 -23.49 13.69 -4.27
CA SER A 187 -23.62 14.87 -3.43
C SER A 187 -22.34 15.70 -3.43
N ASP A 188 -22.45 16.95 -2.95
CA ASP A 188 -21.37 17.90 -2.78
C ASP A 188 -20.74 17.87 -1.38
N ASN A 189 -20.79 16.72 -0.68
CA ASN A 189 -20.23 16.56 0.65
C ASN A 189 -19.48 15.23 0.79
N LEU A 190 -18.35 15.30 1.52
CA LEU A 190 -17.66 14.14 2.07
C LEU A 190 -17.83 14.18 3.58
N GLU A 191 -18.52 13.21 4.15
CA GLU A 191 -18.95 13.20 5.55
C GLU A 191 -18.36 12.01 6.29
N PHE A 192 -17.96 12.26 7.55
CA PHE A 192 -17.45 11.21 8.45
C PHE A 192 -18.20 11.27 9.77
N LEU A 193 -18.42 10.09 10.37
CA LEU A 193 -18.90 9.95 11.72
C LEU A 193 -17.96 9.08 12.52
N VAL A 194 -17.27 9.70 13.48
CA VAL A 194 -16.29 9.06 14.37
C VAL A 194 -16.99 8.76 15.71
N PRO A 195 -17.05 7.52 16.21
CA PRO A 195 -17.71 7.19 17.47
C PRO A 195 -16.83 7.53 18.68
N ALA A 196 -16.44 8.82 18.79
CA ALA A 196 -15.65 9.40 19.87
C ALA A 196 -16.07 10.86 20.11
N GLU A 197 -15.92 11.34 21.33
CA GLU A 197 -16.26 12.71 21.76
C GLU A 197 -15.25 13.78 21.29
N GLY A 198 -14.30 13.39 20.45
CA GLY A 198 -13.31 14.27 19.87
C GLY A 198 -12.41 13.54 18.90
N VAL A 199 -11.75 14.31 18.05
CA VAL A 199 -10.88 13.78 17.01
C VAL A 199 -9.75 14.75 16.68
N GLU A 200 -8.62 14.23 16.26
CA GLU A 200 -7.55 14.94 15.61
C GLU A 200 -7.65 14.76 14.10
N ILE A 201 -7.59 15.84 13.35
CA ILE A 201 -7.60 15.84 11.89
C ILE A 201 -6.29 16.49 11.42
N ILE A 202 -5.55 15.80 10.54
CA ILE A 202 -4.36 16.34 9.90
C ILE A 202 -4.71 16.66 8.45
N LEU A 203 -4.60 17.95 8.08
CA LEU A 203 -4.86 18.44 6.74
C LEU A 203 -3.55 18.58 5.97
N PHE A 204 -3.58 18.19 4.70
CA PHE A 204 -2.46 18.26 3.77
C PHE A 204 -2.88 19.04 2.53
N ALA A 205 -2.01 19.91 2.02
CA ALA A 205 -2.18 20.57 0.73
C ALA A 205 -0.98 20.33 -0.18
N GLY A 206 -1.18 20.39 -1.49
CA GLY A 206 -0.14 20.24 -2.50
C GLY A 206 -0.54 20.93 -3.80
N ASP A 207 0.42 21.21 -4.68
CA ASP A 207 0.13 21.76 -6.01
C ASP A 207 -0.61 20.73 -6.90
N ASN A 208 -0.55 19.46 -6.52
CA ASN A 208 -1.22 18.32 -7.13
C ASN A 208 -1.45 17.21 -6.10
N MET A 209 -2.15 16.14 -6.47
CA MET A 209 -2.44 15.02 -5.58
C MET A 209 -1.19 14.28 -5.11
N LEU A 210 -0.17 14.14 -5.96
CA LEU A 210 1.07 13.48 -5.57
C LEU A 210 1.78 14.23 -4.43
N ASP A 211 1.78 15.57 -4.46
CA ASP A 211 2.37 16.37 -3.38
C ASP A 211 1.62 16.23 -2.05
N VAL A 212 0.30 16.05 -2.11
CA VAL A 212 -0.52 15.71 -0.92
C VAL A 212 -0.13 14.36 -0.35
N VAL A 213 -0.03 13.33 -1.21
CA VAL A 213 0.38 11.97 -0.82
C VAL A 213 1.81 11.96 -0.27
N ARG A 214 2.74 12.70 -0.87
CA ARG A 214 4.12 12.86 -0.38
C ARG A 214 4.14 13.44 1.04
N ARG A 215 3.40 14.52 1.29
CA ARG A 215 3.31 15.13 2.63
C ARG A 215 2.70 14.16 3.65
N PHE A 216 1.67 13.44 3.27
CA PHE A 216 1.08 12.38 4.11
C PHE A 216 2.11 11.30 4.45
N ASN A 217 2.82 10.75 3.46
CA ASN A 217 3.85 9.74 3.68
C ASN A 217 4.99 10.28 4.56
N LEU A 218 5.48 11.49 4.28
CA LEU A 218 6.55 12.13 5.07
C LEU A 218 6.10 12.46 6.50
N TYR A 219 4.84 12.82 6.70
CA TYR A 219 4.26 13.01 8.02
C TYR A 219 4.24 11.70 8.83
N ASN A 220 4.08 10.57 8.16
CA ASN A 220 4.15 9.21 8.74
C ASN A 220 5.59 8.63 8.75
N GLY A 221 6.62 9.46 8.63
CA GLY A 221 8.04 9.04 8.71
C GLY A 221 8.70 8.75 7.36
N GLY A 222 8.01 8.96 6.25
CA GLY A 222 8.44 8.59 4.90
C GLY A 222 7.96 7.18 4.53
N GLY A 223 8.44 6.67 3.38
CA GLY A 223 8.23 5.29 3.00
C GLY A 223 9.36 4.37 3.49
N VAL A 224 9.19 3.08 3.31
CA VAL A 224 10.23 2.10 3.60
C VAL A 224 11.32 2.11 2.51
N LEU A 225 12.58 1.97 2.92
CA LEU A 225 13.68 1.55 2.07
C LEU A 225 14.00 0.08 2.42
N PRO A 226 13.53 -0.91 1.63
CA PRO A 226 13.79 -2.31 1.93
C PRO A 226 15.26 -2.66 1.74
N PRO A 227 15.75 -3.76 2.32
CA PRO A 227 17.05 -4.30 1.93
C PRO A 227 17.01 -4.75 0.46
N LYS A 228 18.14 -4.69 -0.25
CA LYS A 228 18.21 -5.06 -1.68
C LYS A 228 17.71 -6.49 -1.94
N TRP A 229 18.01 -7.44 -1.04
CA TRP A 229 17.53 -8.81 -1.17
C TRP A 229 15.99 -8.92 -1.18
N GLY A 230 15.30 -7.98 -0.51
CA GLY A 230 13.83 -7.93 -0.48
C GLY A 230 13.20 -7.62 -1.84
N LEU A 231 13.95 -6.99 -2.75
CA LEU A 231 13.50 -6.68 -4.11
C LEU A 231 13.76 -7.80 -5.12
N GLY A 232 14.46 -8.88 -4.73
CA GLY A 232 14.66 -10.06 -5.55
C GLY A 232 13.40 -10.92 -5.67
N PHE A 233 13.57 -12.17 -6.12
CA PHE A 233 12.46 -13.11 -6.28
C PHE A 233 12.27 -13.95 -5.02
N TRP A 234 11.01 -14.10 -4.58
CA TRP A 234 10.61 -14.83 -3.38
C TRP A 234 9.85 -16.10 -3.72
N HIS A 235 10.17 -17.19 -3.03
CA HIS A 235 9.40 -18.41 -3.08
C HIS A 235 9.02 -18.86 -1.67
N ARG A 236 7.73 -19.02 -1.41
CA ARG A 236 7.21 -19.59 -0.17
C ARG A 236 6.85 -21.05 -0.40
N VAL A 237 7.46 -21.93 0.40
CA VAL A 237 7.36 -23.37 0.23
C VAL A 237 6.07 -23.96 0.80
N PRO A 238 5.67 -25.19 0.40
CA PRO A 238 4.55 -25.90 1.03
C PRO A 238 4.68 -26.00 2.54
N THR A 239 3.54 -25.92 3.23
CA THR A 239 3.45 -25.71 4.68
C THR A 239 4.26 -26.71 5.51
N LEU A 240 4.26 -27.99 5.15
CA LEU A 240 4.86 -29.06 5.95
C LEU A 240 6.25 -29.50 5.46
N TYR A 241 6.89 -28.71 4.60
CA TYR A 241 8.26 -29.04 4.17
C TYR A 241 9.23 -29.03 5.36
N SER A 242 10.14 -30.01 5.32
CA SER A 242 11.31 -30.08 6.19
C SER A 242 12.50 -29.32 5.59
N ASP A 243 13.56 -29.14 6.38
CA ASP A 243 14.84 -28.59 5.92
C ASP A 243 15.38 -29.30 4.66
N LYS A 244 15.24 -30.63 4.56
CA LYS A 244 15.67 -31.40 3.40
C LYS A 244 14.86 -31.11 2.15
N GLU A 245 13.53 -31.01 2.29
CA GLU A 245 12.65 -30.71 1.16
C GLU A 245 12.85 -29.26 0.67
N VAL A 246 13.02 -28.32 1.58
CA VAL A 246 13.37 -26.94 1.22
C VAL A 246 14.70 -26.88 0.47
N MET A 247 15.73 -27.58 0.95
CA MET A 247 17.04 -27.61 0.28
C MET A 247 16.98 -28.30 -1.09
N ALA A 248 16.15 -29.33 -1.25
CA ALA A 248 15.92 -29.96 -2.55
C ALA A 248 15.27 -29.02 -3.54
N GLU A 249 14.30 -28.20 -3.06
CA GLU A 249 13.64 -27.18 -3.89
C GLU A 249 14.60 -26.06 -4.30
N VAL A 250 15.43 -25.58 -3.39
CA VAL A 250 16.50 -24.61 -3.69
C VAL A 250 17.44 -25.13 -4.77
N ALA A 251 17.80 -26.41 -4.72
CA ALA A 251 18.64 -27.04 -5.74
C ALA A 251 17.96 -27.06 -7.13
N GLU A 252 16.64 -27.25 -7.20
CA GLU A 252 15.91 -27.17 -8.47
C GLU A 252 15.87 -25.74 -9.03
N PHE A 253 15.74 -24.68 -8.19
CA PHE A 253 15.88 -23.29 -8.62
C PHE A 253 17.25 -23.02 -9.26
N GLN A 254 18.33 -23.51 -8.62
CA GLN A 254 19.70 -23.36 -9.13
C GLN A 254 19.91 -24.11 -10.44
N LYS A 255 19.46 -25.36 -10.52
CA LYS A 255 19.56 -26.20 -11.72
C LYS A 255 18.85 -25.58 -12.93
N ARG A 256 17.75 -24.88 -12.71
CA ARG A 256 16.95 -24.21 -13.76
C ARG A 256 17.40 -22.78 -14.03
N ASP A 257 18.46 -22.31 -13.38
CA ASP A 257 18.93 -20.94 -13.45
C ASP A 257 17.78 -19.92 -13.24
N PHE A 258 16.94 -20.22 -12.24
CA PHE A 258 15.85 -19.35 -11.83
C PHE A 258 16.29 -18.50 -10.64
N PRO A 259 16.07 -17.15 -10.66
CA PRO A 259 16.49 -16.29 -9.56
C PRO A 259 15.71 -16.62 -8.29
N LEU A 260 16.41 -16.64 -7.16
CA LEU A 260 15.83 -16.85 -5.84
C LEU A 260 16.62 -16.05 -4.82
N SER A 261 15.94 -15.14 -4.11
CA SER A 261 16.56 -14.30 -3.07
C SER A 261 16.02 -14.58 -1.69
N VAL A 262 14.78 -15.08 -1.59
CA VAL A 262 14.13 -15.36 -0.30
C VAL A 262 13.34 -16.67 -0.36
N ILE A 263 13.58 -17.52 0.64
CA ILE A 263 12.70 -18.65 0.97
C ILE A 263 11.77 -18.23 2.11
N GLY A 264 10.47 -18.43 1.90
CA GLY A 264 9.44 -18.28 2.91
C GLY A 264 9.03 -19.63 3.49
N LEU A 265 9.15 -19.77 4.80
CA LEU A 265 8.61 -20.94 5.52
C LEU A 265 7.20 -20.61 5.99
N GLU A 266 6.27 -21.49 5.66
CA GLU A 266 4.85 -21.40 6.05
C GLU A 266 4.62 -22.01 7.45
N PRO A 267 3.40 -22.04 8.04
CA PRO A 267 3.16 -22.38 9.46
C PRO A 267 3.91 -23.60 9.99
N GLY A 268 4.20 -24.57 9.15
CA GLY A 268 4.87 -25.82 9.53
C GLY A 268 6.32 -25.71 10.01
N TRP A 269 6.95 -24.55 9.98
CA TRP A 269 8.26 -24.39 10.61
C TRP A 269 8.17 -24.47 12.14
N MET A 270 6.99 -24.15 12.72
CA MET A 270 6.73 -24.20 14.16
C MET A 270 6.29 -25.58 14.63
N SER A 271 6.57 -25.87 15.88
CA SER A 271 6.06 -27.03 16.59
C SER A 271 4.52 -27.04 16.68
N ARG A 272 3.91 -25.84 16.75
CA ARG A 272 2.46 -25.63 16.65
C ARG A 272 2.19 -24.22 16.12
N ALA A 273 1.19 -24.06 15.24
CA ALA A 273 0.96 -22.82 14.49
C ALA A 273 -0.43 -22.18 14.69
N TYR A 274 -1.46 -22.93 15.05
CA TYR A 274 -2.83 -22.48 15.28
C TYR A 274 -3.34 -22.94 16.65
N PRO A 275 -2.94 -22.26 17.76
CA PRO A 275 -2.11 -21.04 17.88
C PRO A 275 -0.60 -21.30 17.86
N CYS A 276 0.20 -20.21 17.86
CA CYS A 276 1.66 -20.25 17.66
C CYS A 276 2.44 -20.54 18.93
N THR A 277 3.42 -21.46 18.84
CA THR A 277 4.47 -21.59 19.88
C THR A 277 5.64 -20.66 19.62
N PHE A 278 5.86 -20.23 18.35
CA PHE A 278 7.04 -19.49 17.88
C PHE A 278 8.37 -20.22 18.12
N GLU A 279 8.30 -21.54 18.20
CA GLU A 279 9.42 -22.44 18.42
C GLU A 279 9.55 -23.40 17.23
N TRP A 280 10.79 -23.68 16.81
CA TRP A 280 11.04 -24.56 15.68
C TRP A 280 10.55 -26.00 15.94
N ASP A 281 9.97 -26.62 14.93
CA ASP A 281 9.64 -28.03 14.95
C ASP A 281 10.92 -28.88 14.78
N SER A 282 11.35 -29.53 15.84
CA SER A 282 12.60 -30.30 15.84
C SER A 282 12.58 -31.56 14.93
N SER A 283 11.39 -32.01 14.53
CA SER A 283 11.28 -33.16 13.61
C SER A 283 11.51 -32.75 12.15
N ARG A 284 11.07 -31.55 11.77
CA ARG A 284 11.25 -30.99 10.43
C ARG A 284 12.53 -30.15 10.30
N PHE A 285 12.90 -29.46 11.35
CA PHE A 285 14.07 -28.58 11.41
C PHE A 285 14.92 -28.90 12.64
N PRO A 286 15.65 -30.03 12.64
CA PRO A 286 16.43 -30.50 13.80
C PRO A 286 17.56 -29.53 14.18
N GLN A 287 18.10 -28.80 13.23
CA GLN A 287 19.18 -27.83 13.42
C GLN A 287 18.89 -26.52 12.68
N PRO A 288 17.94 -25.72 13.18
CA PRO A 288 17.42 -24.57 12.43
C PRO A 288 18.49 -23.52 12.13
N LYS A 289 19.43 -23.29 13.04
CA LYS A 289 20.51 -22.31 12.84
C LYS A 289 21.46 -22.74 11.70
N GLU A 290 21.80 -24.01 11.62
CA GLU A 290 22.64 -24.53 10.53
C GLU A 290 21.91 -24.46 9.20
N PHE A 291 20.62 -24.81 9.18
CA PHE A 291 19.76 -24.71 8.01
C PHE A 291 19.68 -23.27 7.47
N VAL A 292 19.36 -22.29 8.35
CA VAL A 292 19.27 -20.88 7.95
C VAL A 292 20.63 -20.33 7.51
N SER A 293 21.71 -20.68 8.22
CA SER A 293 23.08 -20.28 7.84
C SER A 293 23.49 -20.85 6.47
N LYS A 294 23.04 -22.05 6.14
CA LYS A 294 23.30 -22.66 4.83
C LYS A 294 22.58 -21.90 3.71
N LEU A 295 21.33 -21.51 3.90
CA LEU A 295 20.60 -20.67 2.94
C LEU A 295 21.30 -19.31 2.77
N ASP A 296 21.69 -18.66 3.88
CA ASP A 296 22.37 -17.36 3.85
C ASP A 296 23.71 -17.43 3.10
N SER A 297 24.49 -18.54 3.26
CA SER A 297 25.71 -18.77 2.52
C SER A 297 25.51 -18.89 0.98
N MET A 298 24.27 -19.15 0.55
CA MET A 298 23.84 -19.18 -0.85
C MET A 298 23.20 -17.86 -1.29
N ASN A 299 23.26 -16.82 -0.47
CA ASN A 299 22.61 -15.51 -0.62
C ASN A 299 21.07 -15.63 -0.69
N ILE A 300 20.49 -16.59 0.03
CA ILE A 300 19.04 -16.80 0.13
C ILE A 300 18.62 -16.49 1.56
N LYS A 301 17.81 -15.45 1.74
CA LYS A 301 17.29 -15.03 3.05
C LYS A 301 16.09 -15.89 3.46
N THR A 302 15.88 -16.02 4.77
CA THR A 302 14.79 -16.81 5.34
C THR A 302 13.73 -15.89 5.92
N ASN A 303 12.48 -16.03 5.44
CA ASN A 303 11.31 -15.35 5.96
C ASN A 303 10.36 -16.38 6.56
N VAL A 304 9.84 -16.16 7.77
CA VAL A 304 8.98 -17.14 8.45
C VAL A 304 7.56 -16.59 8.65
N TRP A 305 6.58 -17.47 8.49
CA TRP A 305 5.18 -17.18 8.78
C TRP A 305 4.93 -17.15 10.30
N MET A 306 4.04 -16.28 10.75
CA MET A 306 3.48 -16.29 12.09
C MET A 306 2.11 -15.63 12.13
N ASN A 307 1.29 -16.00 13.12
CA ASN A 307 0.15 -15.19 13.56
C ASN A 307 0.45 -14.57 14.93
N ALA A 308 -0.51 -13.90 15.53
CA ALA A 308 -0.31 -13.16 16.78
C ALA A 308 -0.63 -13.96 18.06
N TYR A 309 -1.22 -15.16 17.94
CA TYR A 309 -1.90 -15.83 19.06
C TYR A 309 -0.99 -16.88 19.68
N VAL A 310 -0.77 -16.75 21.00
CA VAL A 310 0.23 -17.58 21.73
C VAL A 310 -0.40 -18.87 22.23
N SER A 311 0.20 -19.98 21.83
CA SER A 311 -0.22 -21.32 22.24
C SER A 311 0.03 -21.59 23.71
N PRO A 312 -0.92 -22.23 24.44
CA PRO A 312 -0.68 -22.70 25.81
C PRO A 312 0.42 -23.75 25.94
N ASP A 313 0.79 -24.40 24.84
CA ASP A 313 1.82 -25.46 24.83
C ASP A 313 3.26 -24.91 24.67
N GLY A 314 3.44 -23.61 24.39
CA GLY A 314 4.75 -22.99 24.20
C GLY A 314 5.36 -22.41 25.49
N GLU A 315 6.71 -22.28 25.54
CA GLU A 315 7.42 -21.71 26.70
C GLU A 315 7.07 -20.21 26.94
N LEU A 316 6.53 -19.54 25.92
CA LEU A 316 6.12 -18.13 25.97
C LEU A 316 4.85 -17.93 26.80
N TYR A 317 3.93 -18.90 26.83
CA TYR A 317 2.57 -18.75 27.34
C TYR A 317 2.52 -18.25 28.79
N SER A 318 3.20 -18.91 29.71
CA SER A 318 3.14 -18.56 31.13
C SER A 318 3.68 -17.15 31.42
N LYS A 319 4.56 -16.63 30.58
CA LYS A 319 5.15 -15.30 30.72
C LYS A 319 4.25 -14.22 30.16
N ILE A 320 3.57 -14.49 29.02
CA ILE A 320 2.75 -13.50 28.33
C ILE A 320 1.32 -13.42 28.84
N GLN A 321 0.80 -14.52 29.38
CA GLN A 321 -0.59 -14.65 29.81
C GLN A 321 -1.12 -13.49 30.69
N PRO A 322 -0.36 -12.88 31.63
CA PRO A 322 -0.83 -11.73 32.41
C PRO A 322 -1.04 -10.46 31.57
N TYR A 323 -0.53 -10.41 30.36
CA TYR A 323 -0.55 -9.26 29.45
C TYR A 323 -1.35 -9.56 28.17
N THR A 324 -2.43 -10.31 28.32
CA THR A 324 -3.28 -10.72 27.17
C THR A 324 -4.72 -10.32 27.40
N GLY A 325 -5.48 -10.14 26.31
CA GLY A 325 -6.90 -9.86 26.36
C GLY A 325 -7.70 -11.03 26.93
N THR A 326 -8.95 -10.74 27.33
CA THR A 326 -9.87 -11.69 27.98
C THR A 326 -10.36 -12.82 27.06
N HIS A 327 -10.22 -12.65 25.75
CA HIS A 327 -10.68 -13.63 24.75
C HIS A 327 -9.49 -14.25 24.01
N THR A 328 -9.68 -15.46 23.52
CA THR A 328 -8.68 -16.21 22.75
C THR A 328 -9.06 -16.27 21.28
N VAL A 329 -8.08 -16.47 20.43
CA VAL A 329 -8.27 -16.84 19.02
C VAL A 329 -7.63 -18.19 18.80
N TRP A 330 -8.41 -19.16 18.28
CA TRP A 330 -8.00 -20.57 18.14
C TRP A 330 -7.43 -21.18 19.43
N CYS A 331 -8.02 -20.82 20.58
CA CYS A 331 -7.55 -21.17 21.93
C CYS A 331 -6.17 -20.58 22.30
N GLY A 332 -5.58 -19.71 21.50
CA GLY A 332 -4.38 -18.96 21.82
C GLY A 332 -4.69 -17.62 22.48
N THR A 333 -3.86 -17.22 23.42
CA THR A 333 -4.01 -15.90 24.07
C THR A 333 -3.61 -14.78 23.11
N VAL A 334 -4.26 -13.62 23.25
CA VAL A 334 -4.06 -12.42 22.41
C VAL A 334 -3.22 -11.40 23.16
N PRO A 335 -1.90 -11.29 22.89
CA PRO A 335 -1.04 -10.34 23.59
C PRO A 335 -1.47 -8.89 23.38
N ASP A 336 -1.36 -8.09 24.41
CA ASP A 336 -1.55 -6.64 24.36
C ASP A 336 -0.25 -5.96 23.88
N TYR A 337 -0.11 -5.82 22.57
CA TYR A 337 1.10 -5.23 21.95
C TYR A 337 1.30 -3.74 22.30
N SER A 338 0.33 -3.06 22.94
CA SER A 338 0.50 -1.69 23.41
C SER A 338 1.25 -1.60 24.74
N MET A 339 1.38 -2.73 25.47
CA MET A 339 2.06 -2.79 26.76
C MET A 339 3.56 -3.09 26.61
N LYS A 340 4.40 -2.30 27.26
CA LYS A 340 5.87 -2.49 27.26
C LYS A 340 6.30 -3.85 27.81
N GLU A 341 5.61 -4.35 28.83
CA GLU A 341 5.87 -5.66 29.44
C GLU A 341 5.65 -6.78 28.43
N ALA A 342 4.50 -6.75 27.71
CA ALA A 342 4.20 -7.71 26.64
C ALA A 342 5.25 -7.62 25.53
N GLN A 343 5.57 -6.40 25.07
CA GLN A 343 6.57 -6.17 24.03
C GLN A 343 7.93 -6.78 24.43
N ASN A 344 8.41 -6.53 25.65
CA ASN A 344 9.70 -7.05 26.12
C ASN A 344 9.75 -8.58 26.18
N ILE A 345 8.66 -9.22 26.60
CA ILE A 345 8.55 -10.68 26.65
C ILE A 345 8.59 -11.27 25.22
N LEU A 346 7.80 -10.70 24.31
CA LEU A 346 7.74 -11.11 22.90
C LEU A 346 9.09 -10.91 22.21
N LEU A 347 9.71 -9.73 22.36
CA LEU A 347 11.01 -9.43 21.77
C LEU A 347 12.09 -10.41 22.21
N LYS A 348 12.15 -10.73 23.50
CA LYS A 348 13.12 -11.70 24.04
C LYS A 348 12.92 -13.08 23.43
N HIS A 349 11.68 -13.50 23.26
CA HIS A 349 11.34 -14.80 22.66
C HIS A 349 11.66 -14.84 21.17
N PHE A 350 11.22 -13.83 20.41
CA PHE A 350 11.46 -13.74 18.96
C PHE A 350 12.96 -13.60 18.64
N LYS A 351 13.70 -12.81 19.47
CA LYS A 351 15.15 -12.72 19.31
C LYS A 351 15.81 -14.10 19.46
N LYS A 352 15.52 -14.82 20.54
CA LYS A 352 16.10 -16.15 20.84
C LYS A 352 15.82 -17.17 19.75
N HIS A 353 14.55 -17.29 19.34
CA HIS A 353 14.11 -18.39 18.47
C HIS A 353 14.16 -18.07 16.97
N GLN A 354 14.34 -16.80 16.59
CA GLN A 354 14.25 -16.39 15.20
C GLN A 354 15.44 -15.53 14.78
N VAL A 355 15.66 -14.35 15.37
CA VAL A 355 16.73 -13.43 14.95
C VAL A 355 18.12 -14.03 15.19
N ASP A 356 18.37 -14.63 16.35
CA ASP A 356 19.65 -15.27 16.69
C ASP A 356 19.88 -16.57 15.90
N VAL A 357 18.82 -17.12 15.31
CA VAL A 357 18.88 -18.23 14.34
C VAL A 357 19.24 -17.75 12.93
N GLY A 358 18.99 -16.49 12.62
CA GLY A 358 19.30 -15.87 11.31
C GLY A 358 18.08 -15.56 10.45
N VAL A 359 16.85 -15.66 10.99
CA VAL A 359 15.62 -15.27 10.27
C VAL A 359 15.71 -13.81 9.87
N SER A 360 15.39 -13.50 8.61
CA SER A 360 15.54 -12.17 8.02
C SER A 360 14.25 -11.36 7.97
N GLY A 361 13.10 -11.97 8.23
CA GLY A 361 11.81 -11.27 8.20
C GLY A 361 10.61 -12.18 8.41
N TYR A 362 9.42 -11.59 8.38
CA TYR A 362 8.17 -12.26 8.72
C TYR A 362 7.09 -12.14 7.63
N LYS A 363 6.22 -13.15 7.59
CA LYS A 363 4.86 -13.07 7.07
C LYS A 363 3.93 -13.07 8.28
N MET A 364 3.41 -11.92 8.65
CA MET A 364 2.48 -11.73 9.78
C MET A 364 1.05 -11.89 9.30
N ASP A 365 0.48 -13.04 9.57
CA ASP A 365 -0.82 -13.47 9.08
C ASP A 365 -1.90 -13.34 10.14
N GLU A 366 -3.17 -13.43 9.72
CA GLU A 366 -4.37 -13.60 10.55
C GLU A 366 -4.60 -12.51 11.62
N ASN A 367 -4.01 -11.34 11.44
CA ASN A 367 -4.22 -10.20 12.34
C ASN A 367 -5.29 -9.23 11.85
N ASP A 368 -5.91 -9.54 10.74
CA ASP A 368 -7.04 -8.84 10.14
C ASP A 368 -8.38 -9.56 10.31
N GLY A 369 -8.37 -10.85 10.58
CA GLY A 369 -9.43 -11.84 10.71
C GLY A 369 -10.86 -11.38 10.39
N PHE A 370 -11.70 -12.30 9.97
CA PHE A 370 -13.13 -12.00 9.87
C PHE A 370 -13.70 -11.73 11.27
N ASP A 371 -14.74 -10.93 11.40
CA ASP A 371 -15.49 -10.76 12.66
C ASP A 371 -15.84 -12.09 13.34
N SER A 372 -15.85 -13.19 12.57
CA SER A 372 -16.20 -14.51 13.03
C SER A 372 -15.14 -15.21 13.88
N TRP A 373 -13.85 -14.82 13.84
CA TRP A 373 -12.82 -15.52 14.64
C TRP A 373 -11.90 -14.61 15.45
N LEU A 374 -11.86 -13.29 15.23
CA LEU A 374 -11.19 -12.38 16.13
C LEU A 374 -11.97 -12.21 17.43
N TRP A 375 -11.37 -11.53 18.38
CA TRP A 375 -12.04 -11.18 19.63
C TRP A 375 -13.24 -10.25 19.37
N PRO A 376 -14.33 -10.41 20.13
CA PRO A 376 -15.49 -9.52 20.03
C PRO A 376 -15.20 -8.14 20.63
N ASP A 377 -16.02 -7.14 20.29
CA ASP A 377 -15.88 -5.76 20.78
C ASP A 377 -16.06 -5.61 22.31
N VAL A 378 -16.52 -6.67 22.98
CA VAL A 378 -16.60 -6.74 24.45
C VAL A 378 -15.34 -7.28 25.11
N ALA A 379 -14.31 -7.65 24.35
CA ALA A 379 -13.04 -8.09 24.90
C ALA A 379 -12.36 -6.93 25.66
N GLU A 380 -11.71 -7.27 26.77
CA GLU A 380 -10.95 -6.32 27.59
C GLU A 380 -9.45 -6.60 27.43
N PHE A 381 -8.67 -5.56 27.32
CA PHE A 381 -7.22 -5.61 27.26
C PHE A 381 -6.62 -5.01 28.54
N PRO A 382 -5.51 -5.55 29.07
CA PRO A 382 -4.89 -5.06 30.31
C PRO A 382 -4.46 -3.60 30.26
N SER A 383 -4.17 -3.06 29.08
CA SER A 383 -3.89 -1.63 28.87
C SER A 383 -5.09 -0.72 29.10
N GLY A 384 -6.31 -1.26 29.14
CA GLY A 384 -7.56 -0.51 29.16
C GLY A 384 -8.01 -0.01 27.78
N ASN A 385 -7.28 -0.33 26.71
CA ASN A 385 -7.68 0.00 25.36
C ASN A 385 -8.89 -0.85 24.93
N SER A 386 -9.83 -0.27 24.19
CA SER A 386 -11.01 -1.01 23.73
C SER A 386 -10.65 -2.06 22.68
N ALA A 387 -11.44 -3.12 22.62
CA ALA A 387 -11.29 -4.20 21.64
C ALA A 387 -11.35 -3.69 20.19
N GLU A 388 -12.23 -2.72 19.93
CA GLU A 388 -12.36 -2.02 18.64
C GLU A 388 -11.06 -1.30 18.26
N GLN A 389 -10.53 -0.47 19.16
CA GLN A 389 -9.27 0.26 18.91
C GLN A 389 -8.10 -0.70 18.69
N MET A 390 -8.00 -1.75 19.53
CA MET A 390 -6.95 -2.75 19.37
C MET A 390 -7.03 -3.45 18.01
N ARG A 391 -8.23 -3.77 17.51
CA ARG A 391 -8.40 -4.37 16.18
C ARG A 391 -7.88 -3.46 15.07
N GLN A 392 -8.14 -2.15 15.15
CA GLN A 392 -7.74 -1.17 14.14
C GLN A 392 -6.22 -0.98 14.03
N ILE A 393 -5.47 -1.19 15.11
CA ILE A 393 -4.02 -0.93 15.13
C ILE A 393 -3.17 -2.20 15.36
N TYR A 394 -3.78 -3.36 15.54
CA TYR A 394 -3.06 -4.57 15.99
C TYR A 394 -1.92 -4.96 15.03
N GLY A 395 -2.20 -5.01 13.73
CA GLY A 395 -1.17 -5.26 12.73
C GLY A 395 -0.09 -4.17 12.68
N SER A 396 -0.45 -2.91 12.92
CA SER A 396 0.52 -1.80 13.00
C SER A 396 1.44 -1.94 14.21
N LEU A 397 0.91 -2.37 15.37
CA LEU A 397 1.72 -2.63 16.58
C LEU A 397 2.69 -3.79 16.37
N MET A 398 2.27 -4.87 15.71
CA MET A 398 3.14 -6.00 15.37
C MET A 398 4.27 -5.57 14.43
N GLN A 399 3.95 -4.78 13.40
CA GLN A 399 4.94 -4.20 12.47
C GLN A 399 5.94 -3.32 13.23
N ASN A 400 5.46 -2.44 14.12
CA ASN A 400 6.30 -1.56 14.92
C ASN A 400 7.27 -2.35 15.82
N LEU A 401 6.76 -3.38 16.52
CA LEU A 401 7.57 -4.22 17.42
C LEU A 401 8.71 -4.91 16.66
N THR A 402 8.40 -5.59 15.57
CA THR A 402 9.37 -6.36 14.80
C THR A 402 10.34 -5.48 14.02
N THR A 403 9.89 -4.31 13.51
CA THR A 403 10.76 -3.31 12.90
C THR A 403 11.81 -2.83 13.89
N ASN A 404 11.40 -2.47 15.11
CA ASN A 404 12.30 -1.98 16.15
C ASN A 404 13.30 -3.07 16.60
N MET A 405 12.90 -4.34 16.58
CA MET A 405 13.78 -5.47 16.87
C MET A 405 14.94 -5.57 15.89
N TYR A 406 14.67 -5.54 14.59
CA TYR A 406 15.72 -5.58 13.56
C TYR A 406 16.54 -4.28 13.54
N ARG A 407 15.90 -3.13 13.76
CA ARG A 407 16.58 -1.84 13.84
C ARG A 407 17.59 -1.80 15.00
N ALA A 408 17.29 -2.42 16.13
CA ALA A 408 18.22 -2.54 17.26
C ALA A 408 19.49 -3.34 16.91
N GLU A 409 19.43 -4.24 15.95
CA GLU A 409 20.57 -4.99 15.40
C GLU A 409 21.23 -4.29 14.18
N ASN A 410 20.81 -3.05 13.86
CA ASN A 410 21.22 -2.31 12.66
C ASN A 410 21.00 -3.10 11.36
N LYS A 411 19.94 -3.90 11.27
CA LYS A 411 19.59 -4.72 10.10
C LYS A 411 18.25 -4.31 9.54
N ARG A 412 18.17 -4.08 8.25
CA ARG A 412 16.88 -3.94 7.56
C ARG A 412 16.24 -5.30 7.39
N THR A 413 14.93 -5.35 7.59
CA THR A 413 14.07 -6.50 7.31
C THR A 413 13.10 -6.18 6.18
N TYR A 414 12.46 -7.18 5.62
CA TYR A 414 11.36 -7.03 4.68
C TYR A 414 10.42 -8.23 4.79
N GLY A 415 9.12 -7.99 4.68
CA GLY A 415 8.16 -9.05 4.89
C GLY A 415 6.75 -8.69 4.46
N LEU A 416 5.83 -9.52 4.92
CA LEU A 416 4.41 -9.45 4.60
C LEU A 416 3.58 -9.25 5.85
N VAL A 417 2.44 -8.57 5.71
CA VAL A 417 1.49 -8.38 6.80
C VAL A 417 0.06 -8.40 6.26
N ARG A 418 -0.88 -8.91 7.07
CA ARG A 418 -2.31 -8.97 6.70
C ARG A 418 -3.04 -7.67 7.02
N SER A 419 -2.60 -6.88 8.00
CA SER A 419 -3.24 -5.61 8.29
C SER A 419 -2.28 -4.49 8.65
N GLY A 420 -2.72 -3.27 8.36
CA GLY A 420 -2.02 -2.02 8.67
C GLY A 420 -3.00 -0.86 8.67
N ASN A 421 -2.52 0.32 9.08
CA ASN A 421 -3.29 1.55 9.07
C ASN A 421 -2.37 2.75 8.83
N ALA A 422 -2.82 3.99 9.00
CA ALA A 422 -1.96 5.16 8.94
C ALA A 422 -0.75 5.01 9.86
N GLY A 423 0.41 5.54 9.44
CA GLY A 423 1.67 5.44 10.17
C GLY A 423 2.54 4.24 9.81
N THR A 424 2.07 3.31 8.96
CA THR A 424 2.84 2.10 8.62
C THR A 424 3.71 2.23 7.37
N SER A 425 3.71 3.37 6.67
CA SER A 425 4.45 3.57 5.40
C SER A 425 5.96 3.35 5.53
N SER A 426 6.55 3.66 6.68
CA SER A 426 7.98 3.47 6.95
C SER A 426 8.34 2.08 7.47
N PHE A 427 7.36 1.23 7.78
CA PHE A 427 7.62 -0.13 8.25
C PHE A 427 7.88 -1.07 7.07
N PRO A 428 8.79 -2.06 7.24
CA PRO A 428 9.25 -2.91 6.14
C PRO A 428 8.31 -4.07 5.84
N TYR A 429 7.01 -3.82 5.81
CA TYR A 429 6.00 -4.85 5.57
C TYR A 429 5.04 -4.43 4.47
N VAL A 430 4.78 -5.38 3.57
CA VAL A 430 3.89 -5.22 2.42
C VAL A 430 2.59 -5.96 2.71
N LEU A 431 1.48 -5.29 2.51
CA LEU A 431 0.15 -5.91 2.64
C LEU A 431 -0.05 -6.96 1.56
N TYR A 432 -0.68 -8.07 1.92
CA TYR A 432 -1.10 -9.13 1.02
C TYR A 432 -2.45 -9.70 1.48
N ASN A 433 -3.10 -10.50 0.65
CA ASN A 433 -4.28 -11.24 1.03
C ASN A 433 -4.42 -12.56 0.23
N ASP A 434 -5.33 -13.42 0.68
CA ASP A 434 -5.65 -14.70 0.04
C ASP A 434 -6.69 -14.58 -1.09
N TYR A 435 -7.05 -13.38 -1.49
CA TYR A 435 -7.95 -13.12 -2.61
C TYR A 435 -7.17 -13.08 -3.92
N TYR A 436 -7.61 -13.83 -4.93
CA TYR A 436 -6.77 -14.15 -6.10
C TYR A 436 -7.33 -13.65 -7.43
N ASP A 437 -8.25 -12.71 -7.46
CA ASP A 437 -8.66 -12.08 -8.71
C ASP A 437 -7.54 -11.17 -9.24
N HIS A 438 -7.09 -11.45 -10.46
CA HIS A 438 -5.93 -10.75 -11.03
C HIS A 438 -6.23 -9.26 -11.33
N ARG A 439 -7.47 -8.91 -11.68
CA ARG A 439 -7.87 -7.50 -11.92
C ARG A 439 -7.89 -6.73 -10.62
N ASP A 440 -8.45 -7.33 -9.58
CA ASP A 440 -8.49 -6.76 -8.24
C ASP A 440 -7.08 -6.54 -7.69
N PHE A 441 -6.12 -7.41 -8.01
CA PHE A 441 -4.72 -7.24 -7.61
C PHE A 441 -4.14 -5.91 -8.10
N ILE A 442 -4.37 -5.56 -9.36
CA ILE A 442 -3.83 -4.32 -9.94
C ILE A 442 -4.57 -3.11 -9.36
N THR A 443 -5.88 -3.21 -9.18
CA THR A 443 -6.67 -2.14 -8.55
C THR A 443 -6.19 -1.86 -7.12
N ALA A 444 -5.92 -2.90 -6.33
CA ALA A 444 -5.37 -2.74 -4.98
C ALA A 444 -3.95 -2.16 -5.00
N LEU A 445 -3.09 -2.58 -5.94
CA LEU A 445 -1.75 -2.01 -6.11
C LEU A 445 -1.82 -0.50 -6.41
N ILE A 446 -2.73 -0.08 -7.27
CA ILE A 446 -3.00 1.33 -7.59
C ILE A 446 -3.49 2.08 -6.35
N ASN A 447 -4.49 1.54 -5.64
CA ASN A 447 -5.07 2.17 -4.46
C ASN A 447 -4.07 2.32 -3.31
N SER A 448 -3.16 1.37 -3.11
CA SER A 448 -2.15 1.42 -2.05
C SER A 448 -1.30 2.70 -2.12
N SER A 449 -1.08 3.23 -3.33
CA SER A 449 -0.27 4.43 -3.56
C SER A 449 -0.87 5.72 -2.99
N PHE A 450 -2.19 5.77 -2.74
CA PHE A 450 -2.83 6.95 -2.14
C PHE A 450 -2.74 6.98 -0.61
N ILE A 451 -2.62 5.82 0.04
CA ILE A 451 -2.88 5.67 1.48
C ILE A 451 -1.65 5.33 2.33
N GLY A 452 -0.44 5.42 1.75
CA GLY A 452 0.81 5.21 2.48
C GLY A 452 1.01 3.77 2.96
N VAL A 453 0.57 2.79 2.17
CA VAL A 453 0.88 1.38 2.37
C VAL A 453 1.42 0.79 1.07
N LEU A 454 2.12 -0.34 1.17
CA LEU A 454 2.49 -1.14 0.01
C LEU A 454 1.59 -2.37 -0.02
N TRP A 455 1.28 -2.83 -1.23
CA TRP A 455 0.49 -4.04 -1.42
C TRP A 455 1.06 -4.91 -2.54
N THR A 456 1.03 -6.22 -2.37
CA THR A 456 1.52 -7.20 -3.35
C THR A 456 0.52 -8.33 -3.52
N PRO A 457 0.31 -8.84 -4.77
CA PRO A 457 -0.44 -10.06 -4.96
C PRO A 457 0.30 -11.27 -4.39
N GLU A 458 -0.43 -12.22 -3.89
CA GLU A 458 0.05 -13.55 -3.56
C GLU A 458 -0.23 -14.47 -4.74
N VAL A 459 0.78 -14.74 -5.57
CA VAL A 459 0.62 -15.60 -6.75
C VAL A 459 0.71 -17.05 -6.35
N ARG A 460 -0.27 -17.86 -6.73
CA ARG A 460 -0.32 -19.29 -6.59
C ARG A 460 -1.25 -19.91 -7.64
N ALA A 461 -1.70 -21.13 -7.47
CA ALA A 461 -2.55 -21.89 -8.37
C ALA A 461 -3.27 -21.09 -9.46
N SER A 462 -3.04 -21.45 -10.69
CA SER A 462 -3.71 -20.89 -11.85
C SER A 462 -4.33 -22.01 -12.68
N LYS A 463 -5.42 -21.73 -13.37
CA LYS A 463 -6.17 -22.74 -14.14
C LYS A 463 -5.50 -23.05 -15.48
N THR A 464 -4.78 -22.08 -16.04
CA THR A 464 -4.13 -22.19 -17.34
C THR A 464 -2.71 -21.64 -17.30
N SER A 465 -1.86 -22.06 -18.23
CA SER A 465 -0.50 -21.52 -18.40
C SER A 465 -0.51 -20.03 -18.73
N GLU A 466 -1.48 -19.56 -19.51
CA GLU A 466 -1.62 -18.12 -19.78
C GLU A 466 -1.93 -17.34 -18.51
N GLU A 467 -2.90 -17.77 -17.69
CA GLU A 467 -3.23 -17.13 -16.41
C GLU A 467 -2.00 -17.09 -15.48
N TRP A 468 -1.28 -18.22 -15.39
CA TRP A 468 -0.06 -18.33 -14.64
C TRP A 468 0.99 -17.30 -15.07
N LEU A 469 1.27 -17.24 -16.37
CA LEU A 469 2.24 -16.31 -16.93
C LEU A 469 1.86 -14.85 -16.67
N ARG A 470 0.58 -14.48 -16.89
CA ARG A 470 0.12 -13.09 -16.67
C ARG A 470 0.25 -12.65 -15.22
N ARG A 471 -0.07 -13.54 -14.28
CA ARG A 471 0.11 -13.27 -12.85
C ARG A 471 1.59 -13.13 -12.48
N MET A 472 2.45 -14.02 -12.99
CA MET A 472 3.90 -13.93 -12.77
C MET A 472 4.51 -12.68 -13.39
N GLN A 473 4.08 -12.28 -14.57
CA GLN A 473 4.47 -11.02 -15.20
C GLN A 473 4.09 -9.81 -14.32
N THR A 474 2.88 -9.78 -13.78
CA THR A 474 2.40 -8.68 -12.93
C THR A 474 3.17 -8.60 -11.61
N VAL A 475 3.36 -9.71 -10.92
CA VAL A 475 4.00 -9.71 -9.60
C VAL A 475 5.46 -9.25 -9.66
N CYS A 476 6.14 -9.45 -10.79
CA CYS A 476 7.51 -8.96 -10.98
C CYS A 476 7.62 -7.43 -11.04
N PHE A 477 6.50 -6.71 -11.19
CA PHE A 477 6.42 -5.24 -11.11
C PHE A 477 5.71 -4.74 -9.85
N SER A 478 5.50 -5.60 -8.85
CA SER A 478 4.94 -5.25 -7.54
C SER A 478 6.03 -5.04 -6.48
N PRO A 479 5.72 -4.56 -5.27
CA PRO A 479 6.70 -4.37 -4.20
C PRO A 479 7.49 -5.63 -3.83
N ILE A 480 6.85 -6.79 -3.81
CA ILE A 480 7.49 -8.11 -3.63
C ILE A 480 7.14 -9.02 -4.81
N ALA A 481 8.15 -9.49 -5.53
CA ALA A 481 7.97 -10.49 -6.58
C ALA A 481 7.90 -11.88 -5.95
N MET A 482 6.69 -12.38 -5.67
CA MET A 482 6.49 -13.55 -4.82
C MET A 482 5.60 -14.61 -5.44
N LEU A 483 6.05 -15.86 -5.35
CA LEU A 483 5.23 -17.06 -5.53
C LEU A 483 5.00 -17.72 -4.17
N ASN A 484 3.74 -18.02 -3.84
CA ASN A 484 3.38 -18.71 -2.61
C ASN A 484 2.78 -20.09 -2.88
N ALA A 485 3.55 -21.12 -2.61
CA ALA A 485 3.19 -22.52 -2.84
C ALA A 485 2.60 -23.22 -1.60
N TRP A 486 2.22 -22.50 -0.56
CA TRP A 486 1.88 -23.08 0.75
C TRP A 486 0.81 -24.17 0.73
N ALA A 487 -0.21 -24.05 -0.12
CA ALA A 487 -1.34 -24.98 -0.17
C ALA A 487 -1.24 -26.00 -1.30
N ASP A 488 -0.69 -25.63 -2.46
CA ASP A 488 -0.81 -26.40 -3.70
C ASP A 488 0.53 -26.85 -4.29
N GLY A 489 1.64 -26.40 -3.71
CA GLY A 489 2.97 -26.76 -4.17
C GLY A 489 3.35 -26.19 -5.55
N THR A 490 2.62 -25.17 -6.05
CA THR A 490 2.92 -24.53 -7.34
C THR A 490 4.35 -24.00 -7.36
N LYS A 491 5.04 -24.20 -8.48
CA LYS A 491 6.42 -23.78 -8.71
C LYS A 491 6.54 -22.91 -9.93
N PRO A 492 7.59 -22.08 -10.08
CA PRO A 492 7.76 -21.25 -11.27
C PRO A 492 7.63 -22.05 -12.58
N TRP A 493 8.02 -23.30 -12.56
CA TRP A 493 8.01 -24.23 -13.70
C TRP A 493 6.83 -25.23 -13.72
N SER A 494 5.76 -24.97 -12.97
CA SER A 494 4.57 -25.85 -12.97
C SER A 494 3.86 -25.93 -14.32
N PHE A 495 4.05 -24.93 -15.19
CA PHE A 495 3.54 -24.91 -16.55
C PHE A 495 4.72 -24.85 -17.53
N SER A 496 5.11 -26.01 -18.07
CA SER A 496 6.32 -26.17 -18.88
C SER A 496 6.31 -25.40 -20.19
N ASP A 497 5.13 -25.14 -20.74
CA ASP A 497 4.93 -24.39 -22.00
C ASP A 497 5.21 -22.87 -21.88
N VAL A 498 5.25 -22.34 -20.66
CA VAL A 498 5.56 -20.92 -20.37
C VAL A 498 6.72 -20.75 -19.38
N GLU A 499 7.40 -21.82 -19.00
CA GLU A 499 8.52 -21.77 -18.04
C GLU A 499 9.60 -20.76 -18.44
N LYS A 500 9.93 -20.73 -19.74
CA LYS A 500 10.92 -19.79 -20.28
C LYS A 500 10.52 -18.34 -20.02
N GLN A 501 9.30 -17.97 -20.33
CA GLN A 501 8.79 -16.60 -20.18
C GLN A 501 8.70 -16.21 -18.69
N VAL A 502 8.30 -17.14 -17.83
CA VAL A 502 8.28 -16.92 -16.36
C VAL A 502 9.70 -16.69 -15.82
N ASN A 503 10.70 -17.45 -16.29
CA ASN A 503 12.10 -17.25 -15.91
C ASN A 503 12.62 -15.89 -16.42
N GLU A 504 12.33 -15.54 -17.68
CA GLU A 504 12.75 -14.26 -18.28
C GLU A 504 12.19 -13.05 -17.51
N VAL A 505 10.92 -13.06 -17.10
CA VAL A 505 10.36 -11.94 -16.33
C VAL A 505 10.90 -11.90 -14.89
N ALA A 506 11.18 -13.05 -14.28
CA ALA A 506 11.82 -13.09 -12.96
C ALA A 506 13.27 -12.56 -13.02
N LYS A 507 14.02 -12.87 -14.08
CA LYS A 507 15.35 -12.28 -14.34
C LYS A 507 15.26 -10.78 -14.62
N LEU A 508 14.26 -10.34 -15.38
CA LEU A 508 14.00 -8.91 -15.59
C LEU A 508 13.75 -8.17 -14.27
N ARG A 509 13.04 -8.79 -13.32
CA ARG A 509 12.87 -8.22 -11.97
C ARG A 509 14.22 -7.98 -11.29
N VAL A 510 15.16 -8.91 -11.37
CA VAL A 510 16.50 -8.75 -10.78
C VAL A 510 17.30 -7.68 -11.53
N GLN A 511 17.24 -7.66 -12.87
CA GLN A 511 17.89 -6.61 -13.66
C GLN A 511 17.39 -5.20 -13.29
N LEU A 512 16.11 -5.06 -12.96
CA LEU A 512 15.50 -3.78 -12.60
C LEU A 512 15.80 -3.33 -11.14
N ILE A 513 16.51 -4.11 -10.32
CA ILE A 513 16.77 -3.75 -8.92
C ILE A 513 17.42 -2.36 -8.79
N PRO A 514 18.41 -1.92 -9.59
CA PRO A 514 18.95 -0.56 -9.50
C PRO A 514 17.87 0.53 -9.63
N TYR A 515 16.95 0.36 -10.57
CA TYR A 515 15.84 1.27 -10.81
C TYR A 515 14.80 1.21 -9.69
N LEU A 516 14.38 0.00 -9.28
CA LEU A 516 13.40 -0.21 -8.21
C LEU A 516 13.93 0.27 -6.86
N TYR A 517 15.20 0.01 -6.57
CA TYR A 517 15.81 0.43 -5.32
C TYR A 517 15.86 1.95 -5.19
N THR A 518 16.15 2.65 -6.30
CA THR A 518 16.07 4.12 -6.37
C THR A 518 14.63 4.60 -6.13
N ALA A 519 13.63 3.95 -6.72
CA ALA A 519 12.22 4.30 -6.49
C ALA A 519 11.80 4.12 -5.02
N PHE A 520 12.30 3.08 -4.34
CA PHE A 520 12.09 2.89 -2.91
C PHE A 520 12.88 3.90 -2.05
N ALA A 521 14.07 4.30 -2.49
CA ALA A 521 14.79 5.39 -1.84
C ALA A 521 14.01 6.71 -1.95
N ASP A 522 13.43 7.01 -3.10
CA ASP A 522 12.58 8.20 -3.27
C ASP A 522 11.29 8.12 -2.42
N TYR A 523 10.77 6.92 -2.21
CA TYR A 523 9.68 6.71 -1.25
C TYR A 523 10.13 7.02 0.18
N ALA A 524 11.28 6.51 0.59
CA ALA A 524 11.83 6.74 1.93
C ALA A 524 12.20 8.21 2.17
N PHE A 525 12.90 8.85 1.23
CA PHE A 525 13.42 10.20 1.41
C PHE A 525 12.41 11.30 1.06
N TYR A 526 11.57 11.09 0.04
CA TYR A 526 10.70 12.13 -0.53
C TYR A 526 9.21 11.80 -0.48
N GLY A 527 8.84 10.63 0.05
CA GLY A 527 7.44 10.19 0.19
C GLY A 527 6.76 9.82 -1.13
N ILE A 528 7.51 9.61 -2.22
CA ILE A 528 7.00 9.26 -3.55
C ILE A 528 6.74 7.75 -3.62
N PRO A 529 5.49 7.27 -3.74
CA PRO A 529 5.22 5.83 -3.82
C PRO A 529 5.91 5.17 -5.01
N PRO A 530 6.58 4.01 -4.84
CA PRO A 530 7.36 3.37 -5.90
C PRO A 530 6.49 2.79 -7.02
N MET A 531 5.28 2.33 -6.71
CA MET A 531 4.23 1.97 -7.65
C MET A 531 3.08 2.96 -7.44
N ARG A 532 2.58 3.56 -8.54
CA ARG A 532 1.63 4.67 -8.44
C ARG A 532 0.44 4.52 -9.36
N ALA A 533 -0.71 4.98 -8.88
CA ALA A 533 -1.89 5.24 -9.70
C ALA A 533 -1.57 6.23 -10.82
N MET A 534 -2.15 6.03 -11.99
CA MET A 534 -2.05 6.99 -13.10
C MET A 534 -2.54 8.39 -12.72
N ASN A 535 -3.53 8.48 -11.83
CA ASN A 535 -4.09 9.72 -11.32
C ASN A 535 -3.07 10.60 -10.54
N LEU A 536 -1.98 10.00 -10.06
CA LEU A 536 -0.87 10.71 -9.42
C LEU A 536 0.20 11.18 -10.42
N GLU A 537 0.11 10.76 -11.68
CA GLU A 537 1.09 11.13 -12.70
C GLU A 537 0.72 12.46 -13.36
N LYS A 538 1.72 13.35 -13.47
CA LYS A 538 1.54 14.65 -14.09
C LYS A 538 1.17 14.50 -15.57
N GLY A 539 0.14 15.21 -16.00
CA GLY A 539 -0.32 15.17 -17.39
C GLY A 539 -1.10 13.91 -17.76
N TYR A 540 -1.49 13.10 -16.78
CA TYR A 540 -2.44 12.02 -17.00
C TYR A 540 -3.83 12.61 -17.29
N PHE A 541 -4.49 12.03 -18.29
CA PHE A 541 -5.87 12.32 -18.60
C PHE A 541 -6.62 10.99 -18.84
N ALA A 542 -7.87 10.97 -18.45
CA ALA A 542 -8.73 9.85 -18.79
C ALA A 542 -9.30 10.11 -20.19
N ALA A 543 -8.93 9.28 -21.17
CA ALA A 543 -9.46 9.46 -22.52
C ALA A 543 -10.93 9.06 -22.58
N ASP A 544 -11.76 9.95 -23.08
CA ASP A 544 -13.20 9.73 -23.26
C ASP A 544 -13.54 8.42 -23.95
N GLU A 545 -12.70 7.95 -24.86
CA GLU A 545 -12.91 6.69 -25.59
C GLU A 545 -12.89 5.44 -24.70
N ILE A 546 -12.09 5.44 -23.62
CA ILE A 546 -12.08 4.36 -22.62
C ILE A 546 -13.25 4.54 -21.65
N LEU A 547 -13.58 5.80 -21.34
CA LEU A 547 -14.56 6.16 -20.33
C LEU A 547 -15.97 6.34 -20.91
N LYS A 548 -16.13 6.34 -22.24
CA LYS A 548 -17.44 6.40 -22.90
C LYS A 548 -18.31 5.21 -22.54
N GLY A 549 -19.46 5.50 -22.00
CA GLY A 549 -20.52 4.56 -21.71
C GLY A 549 -20.85 4.48 -20.23
N LYS A 550 -21.83 3.65 -19.93
CA LYS A 550 -22.43 3.48 -18.61
C LYS A 550 -21.37 3.19 -17.55
N LEU A 551 -21.69 3.63 -16.34
CA LEU A 551 -21.05 3.23 -15.10
C LEU A 551 -20.82 1.70 -15.08
N ASP A 552 -19.64 1.25 -14.63
CA ASP A 552 -19.44 -0.15 -14.27
C ASP A 552 -20.29 -0.41 -13.02
N GLY A 553 -21.51 -0.81 -13.22
CA GLY A 553 -22.46 -1.00 -12.16
C GLY A 553 -23.52 -2.00 -12.61
N THR A 554 -24.28 -2.42 -11.66
CA THR A 554 -25.43 -3.27 -11.88
C THR A 554 -26.52 -2.46 -12.62
N ASP A 555 -27.37 -3.13 -13.36
CA ASP A 555 -28.61 -2.52 -13.88
C ASP A 555 -29.61 -2.21 -12.76
N ASN A 556 -29.21 -2.44 -11.49
CA ASN A 556 -29.99 -2.15 -10.31
C ASN A 556 -29.79 -0.67 -9.89
N PRO A 557 -30.81 0.18 -10.05
CA PRO A 557 -30.70 1.60 -9.73
C PRO A 557 -30.61 1.89 -8.23
N TYR A 558 -30.73 0.88 -7.38
CA TYR A 558 -30.54 1.00 -5.93
C TYR A 558 -29.13 0.68 -5.46
N GLU A 559 -28.30 0.09 -6.33
CA GLU A 559 -26.89 -0.10 -6.05
C GLU A 559 -26.11 1.14 -6.45
N MET A 560 -25.04 1.41 -5.70
CA MET A 560 -24.16 2.53 -6.02
C MET A 560 -23.46 2.27 -7.34
N ALA A 561 -23.63 3.18 -8.27
CA ALA A 561 -22.97 3.13 -9.55
C ALA A 561 -21.46 3.38 -9.37
N VAL A 562 -20.65 2.60 -10.06
CA VAL A 562 -19.21 2.77 -10.14
C VAL A 562 -18.89 3.42 -11.48
N ARG A 563 -18.16 4.54 -11.48
CA ARG A 563 -17.72 5.17 -12.73
C ARG A 563 -16.72 4.27 -13.43
N ARG A 564 -16.74 4.26 -14.77
CA ARG A 564 -15.67 3.67 -15.55
C ARG A 564 -14.39 4.43 -15.33
N GLU A 565 -13.34 3.69 -15.03
CA GLU A 565 -12.02 4.24 -14.73
C GLU A 565 -10.92 3.33 -15.28
N VAL A 566 -9.76 3.93 -15.52
CA VAL A 566 -8.55 3.18 -15.90
C VAL A 566 -7.90 2.68 -14.62
N LYS A 567 -8.02 1.38 -14.35
CA LYS A 567 -7.57 0.71 -13.12
C LYS A 567 -6.73 -0.54 -13.36
N ASP A 568 -6.18 -0.65 -14.57
CA ASP A 568 -5.43 -1.82 -15.01
C ASP A 568 -4.05 -1.46 -15.61
N GLN A 569 -3.55 -0.27 -15.32
CA GLN A 569 -2.19 0.19 -15.63
C GLN A 569 -1.68 1.11 -14.51
N PHE A 570 -0.37 1.16 -14.31
CA PHE A 570 0.26 1.91 -13.24
C PHE A 570 1.69 2.32 -13.56
N MET A 571 2.18 3.35 -12.86
CA MET A 571 3.57 3.78 -12.94
C MET A 571 4.44 2.99 -11.98
N VAL A 572 5.66 2.68 -12.38
CA VAL A 572 6.72 2.11 -11.55
C VAL A 572 7.94 3.02 -11.60
N GLY A 573 8.37 3.50 -10.43
CA GLY A 573 9.44 4.49 -10.36
C GLY A 573 9.11 5.75 -11.15
N GLU A 574 10.12 6.44 -11.66
CA GLU A 574 9.95 7.75 -12.32
C GLU A 574 9.41 7.63 -13.74
N SER A 575 9.79 6.57 -14.48
CA SER A 575 9.71 6.57 -15.94
C SER A 575 9.00 5.40 -16.59
N LEU A 576 8.65 4.33 -15.83
CA LEU A 576 8.00 3.14 -16.38
C LEU A 576 6.48 3.19 -16.19
N LEU A 577 5.75 2.92 -17.29
CA LEU A 577 4.32 2.62 -17.29
C LEU A 577 4.14 1.13 -17.58
N VAL A 578 3.45 0.41 -16.69
CA VAL A 578 3.19 -1.03 -16.79
C VAL A 578 1.71 -1.26 -17.06
N ALA A 579 1.40 -2.03 -18.09
CA ALA A 579 0.04 -2.26 -18.55
C ALA A 579 -0.23 -3.77 -18.75
N PRO A 580 -0.45 -4.55 -17.68
CA PRO A 580 -0.59 -6.01 -17.74
C PRO A 580 -1.77 -6.47 -18.60
N PHE A 581 -1.64 -7.62 -19.23
CA PHE A 581 -2.75 -8.37 -19.81
C PHE A 581 -3.34 -9.33 -18.79
N PHE A 582 -4.62 -9.65 -18.98
CA PHE A 582 -5.29 -10.74 -18.26
C PHE A 582 -5.46 -11.96 -19.19
N ALA A 583 -5.63 -13.13 -18.61
CA ALA A 583 -5.86 -14.34 -19.38
C ALA A 583 -7.10 -14.21 -20.27
N GLY A 584 -6.94 -14.56 -21.55
CA GLY A 584 -8.00 -14.48 -22.56
C GLY A 584 -8.12 -13.13 -23.28
N ASP A 585 -7.47 -12.06 -22.79
CA ASP A 585 -7.46 -10.78 -23.48
C ASP A 585 -6.69 -10.90 -24.81
N LYS A 586 -7.30 -10.47 -25.91
CA LYS A 586 -6.66 -10.44 -27.23
C LYS A 586 -5.97 -9.10 -27.51
N GLU A 587 -6.53 -8.05 -26.97
CA GLU A 587 -6.01 -6.69 -27.04
C GLU A 587 -6.48 -5.88 -25.81
N ARG A 588 -5.81 -4.78 -25.55
CA ARG A 588 -6.23 -3.81 -24.54
C ARG A 588 -5.93 -2.39 -24.99
N LYS A 589 -6.64 -1.44 -24.41
CA LYS A 589 -6.31 -0.02 -24.53
C LYS A 589 -5.35 0.38 -23.41
N VAL A 590 -4.40 1.24 -23.74
CA VAL A 590 -3.46 1.85 -22.81
C VAL A 590 -3.52 3.37 -22.97
N VAL A 591 -3.71 4.09 -21.87
CA VAL A 591 -3.70 5.56 -21.84
C VAL A 591 -2.26 6.02 -21.60
N LEU A 592 -1.68 6.67 -22.58
CA LEU A 592 -0.37 7.29 -22.47
C LEU A 592 -0.52 8.71 -21.93
N PRO A 593 0.08 9.05 -20.76
CA PRO A 593 0.12 10.43 -20.26
C PRO A 593 0.76 11.40 -21.24
N GLN A 594 0.69 12.71 -20.92
CA GLN A 594 1.28 13.75 -21.75
C GLN A 594 2.74 13.48 -22.11
N GLY A 595 3.10 13.61 -23.39
CA GLY A 595 4.44 13.40 -23.94
C GLY A 595 4.55 12.12 -24.75
N LYS A 596 5.75 11.86 -25.26
CA LYS A 596 6.07 10.68 -26.06
C LYS A 596 6.40 9.49 -25.16
N TRP A 597 5.99 8.30 -25.62
CA TRP A 597 6.23 7.05 -24.92
C TRP A 597 6.85 6.01 -25.85
N TYR A 598 7.77 5.22 -25.32
CA TYR A 598 8.57 4.27 -26.07
C TYR A 598 8.42 2.87 -25.48
N ASP A 599 8.43 1.84 -26.33
CA ASP A 599 8.46 0.46 -25.88
C ASP A 599 9.75 0.17 -25.12
N PHE A 600 9.64 -0.40 -23.93
CA PHE A 600 10.78 -0.69 -23.05
C PHE A 600 11.79 -1.64 -23.70
N TYR A 601 11.32 -2.61 -24.50
CA TYR A 601 12.15 -3.67 -25.03
C TYR A 601 12.85 -3.25 -26.35
N THR A 602 12.16 -2.52 -27.21
CA THR A 602 12.63 -2.16 -28.54
C THR A 602 13.14 -0.73 -28.65
N GLY A 603 12.66 0.19 -27.81
CA GLY A 603 12.92 1.63 -27.93
C GLY A 603 12.13 2.32 -29.01
N GLU A 604 11.18 1.66 -29.65
CA GLU A 604 10.31 2.24 -30.66
C GLU A 604 9.28 3.17 -30.04
N LEU A 605 8.97 4.28 -30.73
CA LEU A 605 7.89 5.19 -30.34
C LEU A 605 6.54 4.47 -30.48
N VAL A 606 5.76 4.43 -29.38
CA VAL A 606 4.43 3.78 -29.38
C VAL A 606 3.27 4.76 -29.47
N GLY A 607 3.48 6.02 -29.07
CA GLY A 607 2.47 7.07 -29.13
C GLY A 607 2.84 8.34 -28.38
N GLU A 608 1.99 9.37 -28.47
CA GLU A 608 2.18 10.66 -27.82
C GLU A 608 0.87 11.20 -27.26
N SER A 609 0.71 11.26 -25.91
CA SER A 609 -0.48 11.84 -25.27
C SER A 609 -1.81 11.27 -25.80
N GLU A 610 -1.90 9.98 -26.02
CA GLU A 610 -3.03 9.33 -26.68
C GLU A 610 -3.40 7.99 -26.04
N VAL A 611 -4.49 7.41 -26.51
CA VAL A 611 -4.89 6.03 -26.19
C VAL A 611 -4.46 5.12 -27.32
N ILE A 612 -3.61 4.16 -27.01
CA ILE A 612 -3.17 3.15 -27.97
C ILE A 612 -3.88 1.82 -27.75
N THR A 613 -4.02 1.02 -28.80
CA THR A 613 -4.49 -0.37 -28.73
C THR A 613 -3.30 -1.31 -28.86
N VAL A 614 -3.11 -2.16 -27.88
CA VAL A 614 -1.99 -3.11 -27.81
C VAL A 614 -2.53 -4.53 -27.97
N LYS A 615 -1.92 -5.30 -28.86
CA LYS A 615 -2.23 -6.73 -29.04
C LYS A 615 -1.52 -7.59 -28.01
N SER A 616 -2.22 -8.59 -27.51
CA SER A 616 -1.69 -9.54 -26.53
C SER A 616 -0.61 -10.44 -27.16
N THR A 617 0.52 -10.55 -26.48
CA THR A 617 1.57 -11.56 -26.75
C THR A 617 1.91 -12.28 -25.44
N LEU A 618 2.36 -13.52 -25.49
CA LEU A 618 2.79 -14.26 -24.30
C LEU A 618 4.22 -13.93 -23.89
N ASP A 619 5.04 -13.41 -24.80
CA ASP A 619 6.47 -13.25 -24.56
C ASP A 619 6.79 -12.15 -23.55
N LYS A 620 6.00 -11.07 -23.52
CA LYS A 620 6.32 -9.87 -22.72
C LYS A 620 5.08 -9.24 -22.13
N ILE A 621 5.25 -8.68 -20.92
CA ILE A 621 4.30 -7.74 -20.35
C ILE A 621 4.51 -6.37 -21.00
N PRO A 622 3.47 -5.64 -21.42
CA PRO A 622 3.62 -4.29 -21.95
C PRO A 622 4.19 -3.34 -20.90
N VAL A 623 5.33 -2.78 -21.23
CA VAL A 623 6.04 -1.76 -20.41
C VAL A 623 6.48 -0.65 -21.34
N TYR A 624 6.21 0.58 -20.94
CA TYR A 624 6.56 1.78 -21.71
C TYR A 624 7.40 2.73 -20.90
N VAL A 625 8.26 3.49 -21.58
CA VAL A 625 9.17 4.47 -20.98
C VAL A 625 8.84 5.85 -21.53
N LYS A 626 8.73 6.84 -20.63
CA LYS A 626 8.53 8.24 -21.06
C LYS A 626 9.75 8.80 -21.77
N ASP A 627 9.56 9.81 -22.62
CA ASP A 627 10.62 10.52 -23.35
C ASP A 627 11.64 11.15 -22.38
N GLY A 628 12.93 10.83 -22.59
CA GLY A 628 14.02 11.16 -21.68
C GLY A 628 14.17 10.18 -20.52
N GLY A 629 13.39 9.10 -20.44
CA GLY A 629 13.52 8.12 -19.37
C GLY A 629 14.87 7.41 -19.36
N ILE A 630 15.50 7.36 -18.19
CA ILE A 630 16.76 6.63 -17.94
C ILE A 630 16.44 5.42 -17.06
N ILE A 631 16.79 4.23 -17.54
CA ILE A 631 16.54 2.95 -16.85
C ILE A 631 17.89 2.24 -16.63
N PRO A 632 18.44 2.30 -15.42
CA PRO A 632 19.63 1.53 -15.06
C PRO A 632 19.28 0.06 -14.83
N LEU A 633 20.04 -0.85 -15.41
CA LEU A 633 19.84 -2.30 -15.36
C LEU A 633 21.10 -3.05 -14.99
N TRP A 634 20.96 -4.04 -14.12
CA TRP A 634 21.99 -5.08 -13.93
C TRP A 634 22.04 -6.05 -15.12
N PRO A 635 23.13 -6.83 -15.27
CA PRO A 635 23.18 -7.93 -16.24
C PRO A 635 22.10 -8.98 -15.98
N SER A 636 21.76 -9.76 -17.00
CA SER A 636 20.70 -10.79 -16.90
C SER A 636 21.06 -11.97 -15.98
N ASP A 637 22.33 -12.17 -15.69
CA ASP A 637 22.87 -13.18 -14.78
C ASP A 637 23.22 -12.64 -13.39
N ALA A 638 22.95 -11.36 -13.12
CA ALA A 638 23.18 -10.76 -11.82
C ALA A 638 22.32 -11.43 -10.73
N LYS A 639 22.87 -11.43 -9.52
CA LYS A 639 22.23 -11.96 -8.31
C LYS A 639 22.24 -10.91 -7.22
N VAL A 640 21.33 -11.01 -6.26
CA VAL A 640 21.36 -10.15 -5.08
C VAL A 640 22.31 -10.78 -4.05
N ASP A 641 23.59 -10.65 -4.25
CA ASP A 641 24.65 -11.33 -3.51
C ASP A 641 25.73 -10.41 -2.91
N GLY A 642 25.42 -9.12 -2.84
CA GLY A 642 26.32 -8.09 -2.29
C GLY A 642 27.52 -7.76 -3.18
N LYS A 643 27.64 -8.36 -4.37
CA LYS A 643 28.71 -8.04 -5.32
C LYS A 643 28.37 -6.81 -6.14
N GLN A 644 29.44 -6.22 -6.70
CA GLN A 644 29.32 -5.15 -7.67
C GLN A 644 29.13 -5.74 -9.08
N TYR A 645 28.20 -5.15 -9.83
CA TYR A 645 27.88 -5.51 -11.20
C TYR A 645 28.06 -4.31 -12.13
N PRO A 646 28.42 -4.52 -13.42
CA PRO A 646 28.33 -3.48 -14.42
C PRO A 646 26.88 -3.02 -14.60
N LEU A 647 26.69 -1.75 -14.92
CA LEU A 647 25.36 -1.15 -15.08
C LEU A 647 25.16 -0.75 -16.55
N GLU A 648 24.14 -1.32 -17.19
CA GLU A 648 23.63 -0.85 -18.48
C GLU A 648 22.62 0.28 -18.24
N ILE A 649 22.90 1.47 -18.73
CA ILE A 649 22.06 2.65 -18.60
C ILE A 649 21.33 2.87 -19.91
N ARG A 650 20.05 2.51 -19.96
CA ARG A 650 19.19 2.71 -21.13
C ARG A 650 18.54 4.07 -21.10
N HIS A 651 18.71 4.82 -22.20
CA HIS A 651 18.02 6.09 -22.41
C HIS A 651 17.04 5.98 -23.56
N TYR A 652 15.82 6.48 -23.35
CA TYR A 652 14.71 6.43 -24.31
C TYR A 652 14.32 7.82 -24.78
N GLY A 653 14.00 7.93 -26.07
CA GLY A 653 13.53 9.18 -26.64
C GLY A 653 14.63 10.16 -27.00
N SER A 654 14.27 11.42 -27.16
CA SER A 654 15.12 12.48 -27.70
C SER A 654 15.43 13.62 -26.71
N LYS A 655 14.82 13.60 -25.53
CA LYS A 655 15.05 14.66 -24.53
C LYS A 655 16.34 14.43 -23.75
N PRO A 656 17.16 15.47 -23.49
CA PRO A 656 18.20 15.40 -22.48
C PRO A 656 17.56 15.15 -21.11
N SER A 657 18.25 14.44 -20.24
CA SER A 657 17.70 14.10 -18.93
C SER A 657 18.80 13.74 -17.91
N THR A 658 18.44 13.80 -16.65
CA THR A 658 19.26 13.36 -15.52
C THR A 658 18.42 12.42 -14.64
N TYR A 659 19.04 11.34 -14.18
CA TYR A 659 18.46 10.40 -13.24
C TYR A 659 19.40 10.23 -12.03
N GLU A 660 18.85 10.41 -10.83
CA GLU A 660 19.57 10.31 -9.58
C GLU A 660 19.55 8.88 -9.04
N LEU A 661 20.46 8.05 -9.49
CA LEU A 661 20.59 6.65 -9.06
C LEU A 661 21.03 6.58 -7.60
N TYR A 662 20.26 5.91 -6.77
CA TYR A 662 20.56 5.70 -5.36
C TYR A 662 21.31 4.39 -5.12
N ASP A 663 22.31 4.42 -4.22
CA ASP A 663 23.01 3.21 -3.77
C ASP A 663 23.50 3.34 -2.33
N ASP A 664 23.45 2.22 -1.58
CA ASP A 664 23.99 2.02 -0.22
C ASP A 664 24.41 0.55 -0.04
N ASP A 665 24.71 0.13 1.18
CA ASP A 665 25.10 -1.27 1.47
C ASP A 665 23.97 -2.30 1.21
N GLY A 666 22.72 -1.86 1.14
CA GLY A 666 21.57 -2.72 0.86
C GLY A 666 21.07 -3.54 2.05
N GLU A 667 21.64 -3.41 3.24
CA GLU A 667 21.32 -4.27 4.40
C GLU A 667 21.13 -3.52 5.72
N THR A 668 21.86 -2.42 5.97
CA THR A 668 21.84 -1.71 7.26
C THR A 668 21.02 -0.43 7.25
N TYR A 669 20.79 0.16 8.42
CA TYR A 669 20.22 1.50 8.56
C TYR A 669 21.27 2.62 8.52
N ASP A 670 22.49 2.35 8.12
CA ASP A 670 23.57 3.36 8.09
C ASP A 670 23.31 4.46 7.04
N TYR A 671 22.44 4.21 6.07
CA TYR A 671 21.96 5.24 5.15
C TYR A 671 21.28 6.43 5.90
N GLU A 672 20.65 6.21 7.05
CA GLU A 672 20.10 7.28 7.89
C GLU A 672 21.17 8.17 8.52
N LYS A 673 22.42 7.70 8.56
CA LYS A 673 23.62 8.42 9.00
C LYS A 673 24.39 9.06 7.86
N GLY A 674 23.88 8.98 6.61
CA GLY A 674 24.49 9.53 5.41
C GLY A 674 25.41 8.57 4.64
N GLU A 675 25.45 7.27 5.04
CA GLU A 675 26.22 6.23 4.35
C GLU A 675 25.47 5.74 3.09
N TYR A 676 25.32 6.62 2.14
CA TYR A 676 24.75 6.35 0.82
C TYR A 676 25.35 7.28 -0.23
N VAL A 677 25.09 7.00 -1.49
CA VAL A 677 25.43 7.85 -2.63
C VAL A 677 24.22 8.03 -3.55
N ARG A 678 24.08 9.23 -4.11
CA ARG A 678 23.26 9.50 -5.29
C ARG A 678 24.21 9.80 -6.45
N ILE A 679 24.10 9.01 -7.51
CA ILE A 679 24.93 9.05 -8.70
C ILE A 679 24.10 9.68 -9.80
N ALA A 680 24.54 10.84 -10.32
CA ALA A 680 23.82 11.45 -11.44
C ALA A 680 24.20 10.76 -12.75
N LEU A 681 23.18 10.21 -13.42
CA LEU A 681 23.25 9.65 -14.77
C LEU A 681 22.67 10.69 -15.72
N GLU A 682 23.54 11.39 -16.44
CA GLU A 682 23.17 12.49 -17.34
C GLU A 682 23.24 12.03 -18.80
N VAL A 683 22.24 12.44 -19.59
CA VAL A 683 22.26 12.29 -21.04
C VAL A 683 22.02 13.64 -21.68
N ASP A 684 23.03 14.14 -22.39
CA ASP A 684 22.96 15.33 -23.23
C ASP A 684 22.55 14.94 -24.65
N VAL A 685 21.77 15.82 -25.30
CA VAL A 685 21.35 15.67 -26.69
C VAL A 685 21.70 16.97 -27.42
N ASN A 686 22.60 16.91 -28.40
CA ASN A 686 22.98 18.10 -29.15
C ASN A 686 21.93 18.46 -30.23
N THR A 687 22.14 19.58 -30.93
CA THR A 687 21.23 20.06 -31.99
C THR A 687 21.11 19.13 -33.19
N ALA A 688 22.09 18.24 -33.40
CA ALA A 688 22.07 17.21 -34.43
C ALA A 688 21.35 15.90 -33.95
N GLY A 689 20.90 15.85 -32.70
CA GLY A 689 20.25 14.65 -32.11
C GLY A 689 21.25 13.61 -31.60
N GLU A 690 22.55 13.91 -31.59
CA GLU A 690 23.57 13.01 -31.06
C GLU A 690 23.51 13.01 -29.54
N LYS A 691 23.57 11.83 -28.93
CA LYS A 691 23.43 11.61 -27.49
C LYS A 691 24.77 11.29 -26.87
N LYS A 692 25.03 11.87 -25.70
CA LYS A 692 26.22 11.59 -24.91
C LYS A 692 25.84 11.37 -23.46
N GLY A 693 26.22 10.19 -22.93
CA GLY A 693 26.03 9.84 -21.52
C GLY A 693 27.20 10.25 -20.65
N LYS A 694 26.92 10.62 -19.41
CA LYS A 694 27.93 10.97 -18.40
C LYS A 694 27.46 10.45 -17.05
N VAL A 695 28.38 9.92 -16.25
CA VAL A 695 28.17 9.49 -14.87
C VAL A 695 28.92 10.45 -13.95
N ILE A 696 28.22 10.96 -12.93
CA ILE A 696 28.80 11.85 -11.93
C ILE A 696 28.61 11.23 -10.56
N ILE A 697 29.72 10.82 -9.96
CA ILE A 697 29.73 10.33 -8.57
C ILE A 697 30.27 11.48 -7.71
N PRO A 698 29.58 11.89 -6.62
CA PRO A 698 30.06 12.95 -5.74
C PRO A 698 31.44 12.65 -5.19
N GLU A 699 32.27 13.70 -5.05
CA GLU A 699 33.62 13.57 -4.54
C GLU A 699 33.70 12.88 -3.18
N GLY A 700 34.61 11.91 -3.02
CA GLY A 700 34.77 11.11 -1.81
C GLY A 700 33.74 10.03 -1.59
N LYS A 701 32.72 9.91 -2.45
CA LYS A 701 31.72 8.82 -2.41
C LYS A 701 32.11 7.70 -3.40
N LYS A 702 31.58 6.50 -3.13
CA LYS A 702 31.70 5.32 -4.00
C LYS A 702 30.39 4.58 -4.05
N SER A 703 30.20 3.77 -5.07
CA SER A 703 29.09 2.82 -5.16
C SER A 703 29.42 1.54 -4.40
N TRP A 704 28.41 0.93 -3.79
CA TRP A 704 28.48 -0.41 -3.20
C TRP A 704 28.16 -1.50 -4.23
N SER A 705 27.28 -1.19 -5.20
CA SER A 705 26.65 -2.19 -6.09
C SER A 705 27.11 -2.13 -7.54
N TYR A 706 27.81 -1.05 -7.97
CA TYR A 706 28.15 -0.83 -9.38
C TYR A 706 29.65 -0.66 -9.57
N CYS A 707 30.23 -1.39 -10.54
CA CYS A 707 31.68 -1.34 -10.84
C CYS A 707 32.00 -0.71 -12.18
N ASP A 708 31.07 -0.65 -13.12
CA ASP A 708 31.22 -0.09 -14.45
C ASP A 708 29.90 0.47 -14.97
N TYR A 709 29.93 1.38 -15.94
CA TYR A 709 28.77 2.11 -16.45
C TYR A 709 28.82 2.19 -17.98
N SER A 710 27.82 1.69 -18.66
CA SER A 710 27.67 1.75 -20.10
C SER A 710 26.32 2.33 -20.51
N PHE A 711 26.31 3.28 -21.45
CA PHE A 711 25.09 3.88 -21.98
C PHE A 711 24.62 3.17 -23.23
N LYS A 712 23.32 2.88 -23.28
CA LYS A 712 22.62 2.34 -24.45
C LYS A 712 21.47 3.26 -24.82
N PHE A 713 21.59 3.90 -25.97
CA PHE A 713 20.56 4.77 -26.53
C PHE A 713 19.56 3.92 -27.30
N MET A 714 18.36 3.71 -26.73
CA MET A 714 17.36 2.79 -27.26
C MET A 714 16.65 3.34 -28.51
N THR A 715 16.52 4.66 -28.61
CA THR A 715 15.92 5.34 -29.75
C THR A 715 17.03 5.83 -30.69
N LYS A 716 16.93 5.47 -31.97
CA LYS A 716 17.86 5.92 -33.00
C LYS A 716 17.69 7.39 -33.34
#